data_8aef0b59329bdd0f140be9f385a0ad19
#
_entry.id   8aef0b59329bdd0f140be9f385a0ad19
#
_cell.length_a   1.000
_cell.length_b   1.000
_cell.length_c   1.000
_cell.angle_alpha   90.00
_cell.angle_beta   90.00
_cell.angle_gamma   90.00
#
_symmetry.space_group_name_H-M   'P 1'
#
loop_
_entity.id
_entity.type
_entity.pdbx_description
1 polymer ?
#
loop_
_entity_poly.entity_id
_entity_poly.type
_entity_poly.pdbx_seq_one_letter_code
_entity_poly.pdbx_strand_id
1 'polypeptide(L)'
;MTAFLLLNLAVVLWSCRRCAEPQTIFERAQMQMKHGELEPALAETERALQCFPSADSVWHWRLRILKSEILWRQGSTRESLALMEAEPPVSLAATDLAIRRQLAMATANALMQRLPDADRLLAEAEVSAKAGHPELLGEIALRRGTVRFLAGDLEGARTAYQVSLESAREAKDLFLEAAALDGLGVVATKKEHYDEAIDWDRSALDTARSVGAQRILANISGNLAWCYRKLGDYDSALTFYKQAEEASVRSGALGDQLYWLTGIESVYSEQRHYAAAEAVLEQALDRARRQDDKSTLVEILNDLSAVALETGRIDLAEKLEEEASKVRTVSPDQSEILDSILIRGRIAERRGDYRSAEGSFERILSDAKASSSERWEAQARLANVYVAESRDAKAEREFQESLDTIEGVRTSVQAEELRLSFLSTAISIYSDYIEFLMRHGRVLDALQVAELSRARTLAEGLGTKPNSLSFPSQAFHPQALARRLNLILLFYWLGEDRSYLWVITPTKLSCLALPKQAEIDPVVNAYRQTILEGRDVSSPSNDDGKKLYRMLLAPARELIPQNSRVVLLPAESLYGLNFETLIVPDPQPHYWIEDVTLTTASSLTLLEHSRTQHDPNEKSLLLVGNTEQPSADFPLLPQAPAEMQKIEHYFPDSRRKVLAGKQATPSAYLSSDPEHYSYVHFVTHGTASHTRPLESAVILTKEGDSYKLYARDIVTHPLQAQLVTISACNGAGTRAYAGEGLVGLSWAFLRAGAHYVIASLWEVNDASTPPLMDELYKGLSAGQDPASALRRAKLMLLHSDTVFRKPFYWAPFQLYAGS
;
A
#
# COMPACT_ATOMS: atom_id res chain seq x y z
N MET A 1 -78.85 22.29 1.04
CA MET A 1 -78.08 21.54 2.08
C MET A 1 -77.69 20.11 1.68
N THR A 2 -78.40 19.47 0.77
CA THR A 2 -78.04 18.07 0.34
C THR A 2 -76.82 17.91 -0.60
N ALA A 3 -76.52 18.93 -1.41
CA ALA A 3 -75.32 18.87 -2.30
C ALA A 3 -73.95 19.03 -1.59
N PHE A 4 -73.96 19.71 -0.45
CA PHE A 4 -72.75 19.92 0.35
C PHE A 4 -72.38 18.70 1.20
N LEU A 5 -73.35 17.87 1.58
CA LEU A 5 -73.11 16.60 2.29
C LEU A 5 -72.60 15.49 1.37
N LEU A 6 -73.01 15.46 0.12
CA LEU A 6 -72.48 14.50 -0.88
C LEU A 6 -71.05 14.81 -1.36
N LEU A 7 -70.69 16.12 -1.38
CA LEU A 7 -69.34 16.51 -1.74
C LEU A 7 -68.32 16.20 -0.60
N ASN A 8 -68.75 16.32 0.68
CA ASN A 8 -67.92 15.93 1.82
C ASN A 8 -67.80 14.40 1.96
N LEU A 9 -68.84 13.62 1.58
CA LEU A 9 -68.76 12.15 1.56
C LEU A 9 -67.85 11.66 0.42
N ALA A 10 -67.86 12.32 -0.74
CA ALA A 10 -66.95 11.99 -1.85
C ALA A 10 -65.50 12.37 -1.57
N VAL A 11 -65.21 13.44 -0.83
CA VAL A 11 -63.85 13.81 -0.42
C VAL A 11 -63.36 12.88 0.68
N VAL A 12 -64.20 12.38 1.57
CA VAL A 12 -63.83 11.39 2.60
C VAL A 12 -63.61 10.00 1.98
N LEU A 13 -64.35 9.65 0.91
CA LEU A 13 -64.16 8.40 0.17
C LEU A 13 -62.98 8.45 -0.81
N TRP A 14 -62.51 9.64 -1.21
CA TRP A 14 -61.36 9.79 -2.09
C TRP A 14 -60.03 9.84 -1.31
N SER A 15 -60.08 9.99 0.01
CA SER A 15 -58.90 9.90 0.88
C SER A 15 -58.52 8.46 1.32
N CYS A 16 -59.36 7.47 1.07
CA CYS A 16 -58.95 6.06 1.11
C CYS A 16 -58.08 5.73 -0.10
N ARG A 17 -56.80 6.18 -0.07
CA ARG A 17 -55.79 5.55 -0.92
C ARG A 17 -55.85 4.03 -0.68
N ARG A 18 -56.25 3.28 -1.67
CA ARG A 18 -56.14 1.80 -1.64
C ARG A 18 -54.71 1.50 -1.27
N CYS A 19 -54.52 0.89 -0.08
CA CYS A 19 -53.22 0.35 0.29
C CYS A 19 -52.82 -0.65 -0.80
N ALA A 20 -51.62 -0.48 -1.34
CA ALA A 20 -51.10 -1.45 -2.29
C ALA A 20 -50.96 -2.83 -1.59
N GLU A 21 -50.77 -3.87 -2.36
CA GLU A 21 -50.58 -5.22 -1.83
C GLU A 21 -49.45 -5.28 -0.82
N PRO A 22 -49.63 -5.78 0.42
CA PRO A 22 -48.64 -5.71 1.49
C PRO A 22 -47.31 -6.34 1.14
N GLN A 23 -47.32 -7.42 0.36
CA GLN A 23 -46.13 -8.09 -0.13
C GLN A 23 -45.27 -7.19 -0.99
N THR A 24 -45.89 -6.50 -1.97
CA THR A 24 -45.18 -5.59 -2.89
C THR A 24 -44.55 -4.42 -2.16
N ILE A 25 -45.24 -3.86 -1.13
CA ILE A 25 -44.70 -2.78 -0.32
C ILE A 25 -43.48 -3.29 0.50
N PHE A 26 -43.67 -4.46 1.14
CA PHE A 26 -42.61 -5.06 1.97
C PHE A 26 -41.36 -5.35 1.14
N GLU A 27 -41.51 -6.02 0.00
CA GLU A 27 -40.37 -6.37 -0.88
C GLU A 27 -39.66 -5.10 -1.38
N ARG A 28 -40.37 -4.04 -1.73
CA ARG A 28 -39.79 -2.77 -2.15
C ARG A 28 -39.04 -2.08 -1.01
N ALA A 29 -39.66 -1.93 0.15
CA ALA A 29 -39.03 -1.32 1.33
C ALA A 29 -37.82 -2.16 1.80
N GLN A 30 -37.88 -3.48 1.74
CA GLN A 30 -36.76 -4.36 2.05
C GLN A 30 -35.61 -4.18 1.04
N MET A 31 -35.94 -4.05 -0.26
CA MET A 31 -34.93 -3.83 -1.29
C MET A 31 -34.27 -2.45 -1.12
N GLN A 32 -35.06 -1.39 -0.86
CA GLN A 32 -34.53 -0.08 -0.51
C GLN A 32 -33.56 -0.13 0.69
N MET A 33 -33.97 -0.82 1.76
CA MET A 33 -33.10 -1.03 2.93
C MET A 33 -31.80 -1.77 2.56
N LYS A 34 -31.89 -2.82 1.76
CA LYS A 34 -30.70 -3.58 1.29
C LYS A 34 -29.77 -2.73 0.43
N HIS A 35 -30.31 -1.83 -0.38
CA HIS A 35 -29.54 -0.89 -1.19
C HIS A 35 -29.01 0.31 -0.39
N GLY A 36 -29.40 0.47 0.88
CA GLY A 36 -28.94 1.57 1.75
C GLY A 36 -29.87 2.79 1.74
N GLU A 37 -30.98 2.77 1.01
CA GLU A 37 -31.98 3.85 0.96
C GLU A 37 -32.88 3.84 2.22
N LEU A 38 -32.26 4.12 3.40
CA LEU A 38 -32.90 3.89 4.71
C LEU A 38 -34.09 4.82 4.95
N GLU A 39 -34.02 6.12 4.62
CA GLU A 39 -35.09 7.08 4.80
C GLU A 39 -36.33 6.75 3.92
N PRO A 40 -36.21 6.48 2.61
CA PRO A 40 -37.32 6.00 1.80
C PRO A 40 -37.93 4.70 2.32
N ALA A 41 -37.08 3.74 2.73
CA ALA A 41 -37.53 2.46 3.28
C ALA A 41 -38.33 2.65 4.56
N LEU A 42 -37.86 3.52 5.49
CA LEU A 42 -38.57 3.84 6.73
C LEU A 42 -39.92 4.48 6.44
N ALA A 43 -39.95 5.53 5.64
CA ALA A 43 -41.18 6.24 5.28
C ALA A 43 -42.22 5.36 4.62
N GLU A 44 -41.79 4.42 3.77
CA GLU A 44 -42.70 3.45 3.12
C GLU A 44 -43.21 2.40 4.12
N THR A 45 -42.34 1.89 4.98
CA THR A 45 -42.69 0.92 6.03
C THR A 45 -43.66 1.52 7.03
N GLU A 46 -43.49 2.77 7.45
CA GLU A 46 -44.40 3.47 8.37
C GLU A 46 -45.78 3.71 7.76
N ARG A 47 -45.81 4.12 6.50
CA ARG A 47 -47.08 4.25 5.76
C ARG A 47 -47.81 2.91 5.65
N ALA A 48 -47.06 1.84 5.39
CA ALA A 48 -47.63 0.49 5.32
C ALA A 48 -48.17 0.00 6.66
N LEU A 49 -47.47 0.27 7.78
CA LEU A 49 -47.97 -0.04 9.13
C LEU A 49 -49.29 0.62 9.48
N GLN A 50 -49.54 1.85 8.95
CA GLN A 50 -50.83 2.52 9.09
C GLN A 50 -51.91 1.83 8.26
N CYS A 51 -51.57 1.18 7.13
CA CYS A 51 -52.50 0.44 6.31
C CYS A 51 -52.87 -0.95 6.91
N PHE A 52 -51.97 -1.53 7.67
CA PHE A 52 -52.08 -2.88 8.27
C PHE A 52 -51.93 -2.83 9.79
N PRO A 53 -52.87 -2.17 10.52
CA PRO A 53 -52.72 -1.93 11.97
C PRO A 53 -52.98 -3.15 12.85
N SER A 54 -53.62 -4.20 12.31
CA SER A 54 -53.97 -5.40 13.12
C SER A 54 -52.76 -6.21 13.55
N ALA A 55 -52.55 -6.33 14.85
CA ALA A 55 -51.49 -7.13 15.46
C ALA A 55 -51.61 -8.65 15.15
N ASP A 56 -52.78 -9.13 14.72
CA ASP A 56 -52.97 -10.52 14.30
C ASP A 56 -52.54 -10.77 12.85
N SER A 57 -52.14 -9.72 12.13
CA SER A 57 -51.72 -9.83 10.74
C SER A 57 -50.24 -10.20 10.64
N VAL A 58 -49.90 -11.20 9.86
CA VAL A 58 -48.53 -11.56 9.46
C VAL A 58 -47.79 -10.35 8.87
N TRP A 59 -48.48 -9.55 8.06
CA TRP A 59 -47.89 -8.38 7.39
C TRP A 59 -47.60 -7.23 8.37
N HIS A 60 -48.41 -7.06 9.42
CA HIS A 60 -48.08 -6.12 10.49
C HIS A 60 -46.72 -6.45 11.13
N TRP A 61 -46.50 -7.71 11.47
CA TRP A 61 -45.27 -8.14 12.11
C TRP A 61 -44.06 -8.09 11.15
N ARG A 62 -44.23 -8.50 9.91
CA ARG A 62 -43.18 -8.36 8.90
C ARG A 62 -42.73 -6.91 8.73
N LEU A 63 -43.64 -5.98 8.60
CA LEU A 63 -43.35 -4.55 8.49
C LEU A 63 -42.75 -3.99 9.80
N ARG A 64 -43.21 -4.46 10.95
CA ARG A 64 -42.68 -4.04 12.25
C ARG A 64 -41.23 -4.49 12.45
N ILE A 65 -40.92 -5.74 12.08
CA ILE A 65 -39.56 -6.26 12.10
C ILE A 65 -38.67 -5.49 11.09
N LEU A 66 -39.15 -5.27 9.87
CA LEU A 66 -38.44 -4.45 8.88
C LEU A 66 -38.15 -3.03 9.38
N LYS A 67 -39.14 -2.38 10.05
CA LYS A 67 -38.94 -1.08 10.69
C LYS A 67 -37.82 -1.15 11.75
N SER A 68 -37.83 -2.18 12.59
CA SER A 68 -36.77 -2.39 13.58
C SER A 68 -35.41 -2.56 12.93
N GLU A 69 -35.34 -3.29 11.82
CA GLU A 69 -34.11 -3.46 11.05
C GLU A 69 -33.59 -2.16 10.43
N ILE A 70 -34.48 -1.30 9.95
CA ILE A 70 -34.11 0.01 9.41
C ILE A 70 -33.62 0.91 10.53
N LEU A 71 -34.30 0.95 11.68
CA LEU A 71 -33.97 1.82 12.81
C LEU A 71 -32.57 1.56 13.36
N TRP A 72 -32.18 0.28 13.60
CA TRP A 72 -30.82 0.04 14.10
C TRP A 72 -29.74 0.37 13.07
N ARG A 73 -30.05 0.24 11.76
CA ARG A 73 -29.14 0.68 10.68
C ARG A 73 -28.99 2.21 10.61
N GLN A 74 -29.98 2.97 11.10
CA GLN A 74 -29.91 4.42 11.25
C GLN A 74 -29.29 4.87 12.59
N GLY A 75 -28.85 3.92 13.45
CA GLY A 75 -28.31 4.23 14.78
C GLY A 75 -29.35 4.32 15.90
N SER A 76 -30.67 4.28 15.58
CA SER A 76 -31.77 4.32 16.56
C SER A 76 -31.99 2.96 17.24
N THR A 77 -30.89 2.38 17.78
CA THR A 77 -30.89 1.00 18.33
C THR A 77 -31.84 0.82 19.51
N ARG A 78 -32.00 1.83 20.38
CA ARG A 78 -32.95 1.76 21.51
C ARG A 78 -34.39 1.68 21.05
N GLU A 79 -34.77 2.47 20.02
CA GLU A 79 -36.11 2.46 19.45
C GLU A 79 -36.37 1.13 18.72
N SER A 80 -35.39 0.60 18.01
CA SER A 80 -35.46 -0.71 17.39
C SER A 80 -35.74 -1.80 18.41
N LEU A 81 -35.04 -1.81 19.55
CA LEU A 81 -35.26 -2.80 20.61
C LEU A 81 -36.63 -2.67 21.27
N ALA A 82 -37.04 -1.44 21.63
CA ALA A 82 -38.37 -1.16 22.22
C ALA A 82 -39.51 -1.58 21.28
N LEU A 83 -39.32 -1.43 19.97
CA LEU A 83 -40.29 -1.88 19.00
C LEU A 83 -40.48 -3.41 19.02
N MET A 84 -39.46 -4.17 19.39
CA MET A 84 -39.46 -5.63 19.43
C MET A 84 -39.81 -6.22 20.80
N GLU A 85 -40.10 -5.41 21.85
CA GLU A 85 -40.53 -5.91 23.16
C GLU A 85 -41.89 -6.67 23.11
N ALA A 86 -42.79 -6.20 22.26
CA ALA A 86 -44.07 -6.89 22.05
C ALA A 86 -43.87 -8.25 21.34
N GLU A 87 -44.65 -9.25 21.69
CA GLU A 87 -44.60 -10.55 21.07
C GLU A 87 -45.68 -10.74 20.01
N PRO A 88 -45.40 -11.45 18.92
CA PRO A 88 -46.43 -11.83 17.97
C PRO A 88 -47.44 -12.78 18.65
N PRO A 89 -48.70 -12.74 18.22
CA PRO A 89 -49.73 -13.66 18.73
C PRO A 89 -49.33 -15.12 18.60
N VAL A 90 -49.82 -15.96 19.52
CA VAL A 90 -49.52 -17.41 19.53
C VAL A 90 -49.88 -18.10 18.20
N SER A 91 -50.87 -17.57 17.48
CA SER A 91 -51.23 -18.04 16.13
C SER A 91 -50.11 -17.88 15.11
N LEU A 92 -49.15 -16.96 15.32
CA LEU A 92 -48.03 -16.69 14.45
C LEU A 92 -46.70 -17.30 14.97
N ALA A 93 -46.73 -17.98 16.14
CA ALA A 93 -45.52 -18.52 16.79
C ALA A 93 -44.80 -19.62 15.95
N ALA A 94 -45.52 -20.31 15.08
CA ALA A 94 -44.98 -21.35 14.21
C ALA A 94 -44.44 -20.82 12.90
N THR A 95 -44.43 -19.48 12.70
CA THR A 95 -43.93 -18.84 11.49
C THR A 95 -42.49 -18.38 11.70
N ASP A 96 -41.82 -17.95 10.61
CA ASP A 96 -40.48 -17.36 10.60
C ASP A 96 -40.39 -16.04 11.43
N LEU A 97 -41.53 -15.44 11.79
CA LEU A 97 -41.60 -14.15 12.47
C LEU A 97 -40.96 -14.14 13.86
N ALA A 98 -41.16 -15.24 14.63
CA ALA A 98 -40.56 -15.35 15.96
C ALA A 98 -39.02 -15.35 15.87
N ILE A 99 -38.47 -16.07 14.90
CA ILE A 99 -37.03 -16.16 14.66
C ILE A 99 -36.51 -14.80 14.21
N ARG A 100 -37.14 -14.16 13.21
CA ARG A 100 -36.73 -12.82 12.71
C ARG A 100 -36.79 -11.76 13.78
N ARG A 101 -37.78 -11.79 14.68
CA ARG A 101 -37.85 -10.92 15.86
C ARG A 101 -36.66 -11.15 16.77
N GLN A 102 -36.34 -12.42 17.07
CA GLN A 102 -35.16 -12.77 17.90
C GLN A 102 -33.85 -12.26 17.26
N LEU A 103 -33.69 -12.38 15.93
CA LEU A 103 -32.53 -11.84 15.21
C LEU A 103 -32.43 -10.31 15.31
N ALA A 104 -33.55 -9.58 15.16
CA ALA A 104 -33.57 -8.12 15.31
C ALA A 104 -33.19 -7.71 16.74
N MET A 105 -33.76 -8.38 17.75
CA MET A 105 -33.43 -8.14 19.17
C MET A 105 -31.96 -8.49 19.48
N ALA A 106 -31.45 -9.60 18.97
CA ALA A 106 -30.06 -10.01 19.16
C ALA A 106 -29.10 -8.98 18.57
N THR A 107 -29.37 -8.48 17.37
CA THR A 107 -28.58 -7.44 16.73
C THR A 107 -28.59 -6.14 17.55
N ALA A 108 -29.78 -5.69 17.98
CA ALA A 108 -29.90 -4.48 18.80
C ALA A 108 -29.16 -4.63 20.16
N ASN A 109 -29.27 -5.80 20.83
CA ASN A 109 -28.54 -6.05 22.06
C ASN A 109 -27.01 -6.07 21.83
N ALA A 110 -26.54 -6.69 20.74
CA ALA A 110 -25.11 -6.70 20.40
C ALA A 110 -24.57 -5.29 20.20
N LEU A 111 -25.27 -4.44 19.44
CA LEU A 111 -24.91 -3.04 19.24
C LEU A 111 -24.93 -2.21 20.54
N MET A 112 -25.73 -2.61 21.52
CA MET A 112 -25.77 -2.01 22.86
C MET A 112 -24.75 -2.66 23.83
N GLN A 113 -23.82 -3.48 23.35
CA GLN A 113 -22.84 -4.23 24.15
C GLN A 113 -23.44 -5.22 25.17
N ARG A 114 -24.70 -5.64 25.00
CA ARG A 114 -25.38 -6.65 25.81
C ARG A 114 -25.19 -8.05 25.20
N LEU A 115 -23.92 -8.45 25.06
CA LEU A 115 -23.52 -9.67 24.31
C LEU A 115 -24.11 -10.96 24.85
N PRO A 116 -24.26 -11.20 26.20
CA PRO A 116 -24.90 -12.40 26.73
C PRO A 116 -26.38 -12.53 26.32
N ASP A 117 -27.12 -11.41 26.29
CA ASP A 117 -28.52 -11.41 25.85
C ASP A 117 -28.65 -11.71 24.34
N ALA A 118 -27.73 -11.12 23.54
CA ALA A 118 -27.69 -11.39 22.12
C ALA A 118 -27.39 -12.86 21.82
N ASP A 119 -26.40 -13.46 22.49
CA ASP A 119 -26.01 -14.87 22.30
C ASP A 119 -27.15 -15.84 22.70
N ARG A 120 -27.85 -15.55 23.81
CA ARG A 120 -29.02 -16.31 24.23
C ARG A 120 -30.14 -16.29 23.18
N LEU A 121 -30.48 -15.11 22.66
CA LEU A 121 -31.50 -14.93 21.62
C LEU A 121 -31.16 -15.70 20.34
N LEU A 122 -29.87 -15.66 19.92
CA LEU A 122 -29.40 -16.41 18.76
C LEU A 122 -29.45 -17.93 18.98
N ALA A 123 -29.19 -18.42 20.20
CA ALA A 123 -29.32 -19.84 20.53
C ALA A 123 -30.76 -20.30 20.45
N GLU A 124 -31.70 -19.50 20.99
CA GLU A 124 -33.14 -19.78 20.90
C GLU A 124 -33.62 -19.76 19.44
N ALA A 125 -33.19 -18.78 18.65
CA ALA A 125 -33.49 -18.65 17.23
C ALA A 125 -32.99 -19.87 16.42
N GLU A 126 -31.79 -20.36 16.72
CA GLU A 126 -31.21 -21.53 16.05
C GLU A 126 -31.99 -22.80 16.32
N VAL A 127 -32.43 -23.05 17.57
CA VAL A 127 -33.25 -24.18 17.91
C VAL A 127 -34.55 -24.16 17.13
N SER A 128 -35.21 -22.98 17.06
CA SER A 128 -36.47 -22.81 16.31
C SER A 128 -36.25 -22.97 14.80
N ALA A 129 -35.16 -22.46 14.27
CA ALA A 129 -34.84 -22.57 12.84
C ALA A 129 -34.57 -24.04 12.43
N LYS A 130 -33.80 -24.76 13.23
CA LYS A 130 -33.56 -26.21 12.98
C LYS A 130 -34.85 -27.04 12.97
N ALA A 131 -35.88 -26.62 13.72
CA ALA A 131 -37.16 -27.32 13.81
C ALA A 131 -38.08 -27.05 12.62
N GLY A 132 -38.04 -25.90 11.97
CA GLY A 132 -39.02 -25.53 10.97
C GLY A 132 -38.55 -24.54 9.86
N HIS A 133 -37.43 -23.86 10.05
CA HIS A 133 -37.00 -22.77 9.17
C HIS A 133 -35.49 -22.84 8.90
N PRO A 134 -34.96 -23.94 8.32
CA PRO A 134 -33.51 -24.10 8.10
C PRO A 134 -32.92 -23.04 7.15
N GLU A 135 -33.73 -22.42 6.32
CA GLU A 135 -33.32 -21.31 5.44
C GLU A 135 -32.82 -20.07 6.18
N LEU A 136 -33.11 -19.94 7.48
CA LEU A 136 -32.66 -18.83 8.31
C LEU A 136 -31.32 -19.11 9.04
N LEU A 137 -30.81 -20.35 8.99
CA LEU A 137 -29.58 -20.73 9.69
C LEU A 137 -28.36 -19.90 9.24
N GLY A 138 -28.26 -19.55 7.95
CA GLY A 138 -27.21 -18.72 7.41
C GLY A 138 -27.21 -17.28 7.99
N GLU A 139 -28.40 -16.68 8.13
CA GLU A 139 -28.54 -15.35 8.75
C GLU A 139 -28.25 -15.39 10.27
N ILE A 140 -28.69 -16.44 10.96
CA ILE A 140 -28.36 -16.66 12.39
C ILE A 140 -26.84 -16.77 12.56
N ALA A 141 -26.17 -17.52 11.69
CA ALA A 141 -24.72 -17.68 11.71
C ALA A 141 -24.00 -16.33 11.48
N LEU A 142 -24.48 -15.51 10.55
CA LEU A 142 -23.96 -14.16 10.33
C LEU A 142 -24.01 -13.32 11.61
N ARG A 143 -25.19 -13.26 12.25
CA ARG A 143 -25.38 -12.49 13.50
C ARG A 143 -24.53 -13.05 14.64
N ARG A 144 -24.38 -14.38 14.73
CA ARG A 144 -23.48 -15.00 15.71
C ARG A 144 -22.03 -14.58 15.46
N GLY A 145 -21.57 -14.56 14.21
CA GLY A 145 -20.25 -14.05 13.83
C GLY A 145 -20.02 -12.64 14.38
N THR A 146 -20.99 -11.75 14.20
CA THR A 146 -20.91 -10.37 14.71
C THR A 146 -20.86 -10.34 16.24
N VAL A 147 -21.69 -11.12 16.96
CA VAL A 147 -21.67 -11.19 18.44
C VAL A 147 -20.33 -11.72 18.94
N ARG A 148 -19.79 -12.76 18.33
CA ARG A 148 -18.48 -13.34 18.69
C ARG A 148 -17.34 -12.35 18.43
N PHE A 149 -17.39 -11.65 17.30
CA PHE A 149 -16.42 -10.60 16.98
C PHE A 149 -16.41 -9.48 18.05
N LEU A 150 -17.59 -8.97 18.39
CA LEU A 150 -17.73 -7.94 19.45
C LEU A 150 -17.30 -8.45 20.84
N ALA A 151 -17.43 -9.76 21.10
CA ALA A 151 -16.95 -10.39 22.31
C ALA A 151 -15.43 -10.62 22.32
N GLY A 152 -14.73 -10.34 21.20
CA GLY A 152 -13.30 -10.63 21.05
C GLY A 152 -12.97 -12.09 20.74
N ASP A 153 -13.96 -12.95 20.54
CA ASP A 153 -13.79 -14.35 20.12
C ASP A 153 -13.64 -14.42 18.59
N LEU A 154 -12.43 -14.11 18.12
CA LEU A 154 -12.14 -14.02 16.69
C LEU A 154 -12.24 -15.38 15.98
N GLU A 155 -11.90 -16.50 16.65
CA GLU A 155 -12.02 -17.83 16.05
C GLU A 155 -13.48 -18.27 15.96
N GLY A 156 -14.27 -18.02 16.99
CA GLY A 156 -15.70 -18.25 16.96
C GLY A 156 -16.41 -17.41 15.91
N ALA A 157 -15.98 -16.15 15.73
CA ALA A 157 -16.50 -15.26 14.69
C ALA A 157 -16.18 -15.79 13.29
N ARG A 158 -14.92 -16.17 13.04
CA ARG A 158 -14.48 -16.77 11.76
C ARG A 158 -15.33 -17.99 11.40
N THR A 159 -15.46 -18.92 12.34
CA THR A 159 -16.25 -20.14 12.14
C THR A 159 -17.71 -19.83 11.81
N ALA A 160 -18.32 -18.89 12.52
CA ALA A 160 -19.71 -18.50 12.29
C ALA A 160 -19.91 -17.83 10.92
N TYR A 161 -18.99 -16.94 10.50
CA TYR A 161 -19.04 -16.33 9.17
C TYR A 161 -18.82 -17.36 8.05
N GLN A 162 -17.96 -18.36 8.23
CA GLN A 162 -17.78 -19.45 7.27
C GLN A 162 -19.07 -20.26 7.07
N VAL A 163 -19.74 -20.61 8.17
CA VAL A 163 -21.05 -21.30 8.12
C VAL A 163 -22.09 -20.44 7.39
N SER A 164 -22.10 -19.13 7.64
CA SER A 164 -22.97 -18.20 6.93
C SER A 164 -22.67 -18.15 5.43
N LEU A 165 -21.39 -18.10 5.05
CA LEU A 165 -20.94 -18.08 3.67
C LEU A 165 -21.34 -19.34 2.89
N GLU A 166 -21.14 -20.52 3.50
CA GLU A 166 -21.55 -21.79 2.92
C GLU A 166 -23.08 -21.82 2.67
N SER A 167 -23.86 -21.44 3.70
CA SER A 167 -25.32 -21.37 3.59
C SER A 167 -25.80 -20.36 2.53
N ALA A 168 -25.13 -19.20 2.44
CA ALA A 168 -25.47 -18.18 1.45
C ALA A 168 -25.23 -18.67 0.01
N ARG A 169 -24.13 -19.38 -0.22
CA ARG A 169 -23.78 -19.97 -1.52
C ARG A 169 -24.76 -21.07 -1.93
N GLU A 170 -25.14 -21.94 -1.00
CA GLU A 170 -26.16 -22.98 -1.23
C GLU A 170 -27.51 -22.36 -1.59
N ALA A 171 -27.92 -21.29 -0.88
CA ALA A 171 -29.16 -20.56 -1.12
C ALA A 171 -29.08 -19.59 -2.30
N LYS A 172 -27.90 -19.31 -2.84
CA LYS A 172 -27.62 -18.27 -3.85
C LYS A 172 -28.05 -16.87 -3.38
N ASP A 173 -27.94 -16.59 -2.08
CA ASP A 173 -28.21 -15.28 -1.50
C ASP A 173 -26.95 -14.42 -1.53
N LEU A 174 -26.79 -13.62 -2.59
CA LEU A 174 -25.62 -12.77 -2.81
C LEU A 174 -25.49 -11.64 -1.77
N PHE A 175 -26.59 -11.17 -1.15
CA PHE A 175 -26.50 -10.17 -0.08
C PHE A 175 -25.92 -10.82 1.20
N LEU A 176 -26.35 -12.02 1.54
CA LEU A 176 -25.82 -12.74 2.67
C LEU A 176 -24.36 -13.18 2.43
N GLU A 177 -24.03 -13.60 1.20
CA GLU A 177 -22.69 -13.95 0.78
C GLU A 177 -21.73 -12.76 0.95
N ALA A 178 -22.10 -11.58 0.41
CA ALA A 178 -21.27 -10.37 0.56
C ALA A 178 -21.05 -10.00 2.04
N ALA A 179 -22.09 -10.08 2.88
CA ALA A 179 -21.98 -9.78 4.29
C ALA A 179 -21.12 -10.79 5.07
N ALA A 180 -21.16 -12.06 4.70
CA ALA A 180 -20.33 -13.08 5.32
C ALA A 180 -18.84 -12.95 4.93
N LEU A 181 -18.57 -12.63 3.67
CA LEU A 181 -17.21 -12.35 3.17
C LEU A 181 -16.62 -11.12 3.85
N ASP A 182 -17.37 -10.01 3.96
CA ASP A 182 -16.99 -8.80 4.70
C ASP A 182 -16.68 -9.14 6.18
N GLY A 183 -17.52 -9.97 6.83
CA GLY A 183 -17.25 -10.43 8.19
C GLY A 183 -15.93 -11.21 8.33
N LEU A 184 -15.57 -12.03 7.34
CA LEU A 184 -14.27 -12.73 7.32
C LEU A 184 -13.10 -11.76 7.12
N GLY A 185 -13.26 -10.75 6.25
CA GLY A 185 -12.31 -9.66 6.05
C GLY A 185 -12.05 -8.89 7.35
N VAL A 186 -13.12 -8.50 8.05
CA VAL A 186 -13.03 -7.78 9.34
C VAL A 186 -12.31 -8.62 10.41
N VAL A 187 -12.55 -9.94 10.47
CA VAL A 187 -11.83 -10.85 11.40
C VAL A 187 -10.34 -10.92 11.06
N ALA A 188 -10.01 -11.07 9.78
CA ALA A 188 -8.61 -11.08 9.32
C ALA A 188 -7.91 -9.75 9.62
N THR A 189 -8.58 -8.62 9.38
CA THR A 189 -8.11 -7.27 9.72
C THR A 189 -7.79 -7.14 11.22
N LYS A 190 -8.68 -7.63 12.09
CA LYS A 190 -8.47 -7.58 13.55
C LYS A 190 -7.31 -8.46 14.03
N LYS A 191 -6.98 -9.50 13.27
CA LYS A 191 -5.79 -10.35 13.49
C LYS A 191 -4.51 -9.77 12.86
N GLU A 192 -4.58 -8.61 12.23
CA GLU A 192 -3.48 -7.97 11.49
C GLU A 192 -2.99 -8.82 10.29
N HIS A 193 -3.83 -9.74 9.77
CA HIS A 193 -3.60 -10.49 8.54
C HIS A 193 -4.17 -9.71 7.36
N TYR A 194 -3.51 -8.59 7.00
CA TYR A 194 -4.06 -7.60 6.07
C TYR A 194 -4.20 -8.10 4.65
N ASP A 195 -3.35 -9.00 4.20
CA ASP A 195 -3.43 -9.65 2.89
C ASP A 195 -4.61 -10.61 2.80
N GLU A 196 -4.82 -11.45 3.81
CA GLU A 196 -6.02 -12.32 3.90
C GLU A 196 -7.31 -11.46 3.93
N ALA A 197 -7.30 -10.34 4.66
CA ALA A 197 -8.42 -9.41 4.70
C ALA A 197 -8.74 -8.83 3.32
N ILE A 198 -7.70 -8.39 2.58
CA ILE A 198 -7.85 -7.84 1.22
C ILE A 198 -8.46 -8.89 0.27
N ASP A 199 -8.09 -10.15 0.37
CA ASP A 199 -8.63 -11.22 -0.48
C ASP A 199 -10.12 -11.47 -0.20
N TRP A 200 -10.52 -11.52 1.08
CA TRP A 200 -11.92 -11.63 1.47
C TRP A 200 -12.73 -10.41 1.02
N ASP A 201 -12.24 -9.21 1.29
CA ASP A 201 -12.92 -7.96 0.98
C ASP A 201 -13.03 -7.72 -0.53
N ARG A 202 -12.05 -8.11 -1.35
CA ARG A 202 -12.17 -8.07 -2.82
C ARG A 202 -13.30 -8.98 -3.32
N SER A 203 -13.38 -10.20 -2.79
CA SER A 203 -14.46 -11.13 -3.12
C SER A 203 -15.82 -10.58 -2.68
N ALA A 204 -15.88 -9.97 -1.49
CA ALA A 204 -17.08 -9.30 -0.98
C ALA A 204 -17.49 -8.11 -1.86
N LEU A 205 -16.52 -7.31 -2.31
CA LEU A 205 -16.73 -6.13 -3.15
C LEU A 205 -17.38 -6.49 -4.50
N ASP A 206 -16.87 -7.51 -5.16
CA ASP A 206 -17.40 -7.98 -6.43
C ASP A 206 -18.83 -8.51 -6.28
N THR A 207 -19.09 -9.28 -5.23
CA THR A 207 -20.43 -9.79 -4.90
C THR A 207 -21.39 -8.63 -4.60
N ALA A 208 -21.00 -7.67 -3.74
CA ALA A 208 -21.84 -6.53 -3.37
C ALA A 208 -22.14 -5.60 -4.55
N ARG A 209 -21.18 -5.42 -5.47
CA ARG A 209 -21.38 -4.66 -6.73
C ARG A 209 -22.43 -5.30 -7.60
N SER A 210 -22.45 -6.62 -7.73
CA SER A 210 -23.41 -7.35 -8.59
C SER A 210 -24.87 -7.15 -8.16
N VAL A 211 -25.10 -6.87 -6.86
CA VAL A 211 -26.43 -6.67 -6.28
C VAL A 211 -26.74 -5.21 -5.89
N GLY A 212 -25.83 -4.29 -6.15
CA GLY A 212 -26.03 -2.86 -5.88
C GLY A 212 -26.13 -2.49 -4.39
N ALA A 213 -25.51 -3.26 -3.49
CA ALA A 213 -25.58 -3.07 -2.03
C ALA A 213 -24.70 -1.92 -1.56
N GLN A 214 -25.11 -0.65 -1.76
CA GLN A 214 -24.29 0.55 -1.56
C GLN A 214 -23.67 0.67 -0.17
N ARG A 215 -24.39 0.32 0.89
CA ARG A 215 -23.86 0.38 2.25
C ARG A 215 -22.77 -0.68 2.50
N ILE A 216 -22.99 -1.91 2.02
CA ILE A 216 -21.99 -2.97 2.09
C ILE A 216 -20.76 -2.57 1.27
N LEU A 217 -20.96 -1.99 0.08
CA LEU A 217 -19.88 -1.45 -0.76
C LEU A 217 -19.05 -0.38 -0.04
N ALA A 218 -19.70 0.53 0.71
CA ALA A 218 -19.00 1.55 1.48
C ALA A 218 -18.11 0.92 2.55
N ASN A 219 -18.65 -0.01 3.33
CA ASN A 219 -17.90 -0.69 4.40
C ASN A 219 -16.71 -1.48 3.85
N ILE A 220 -16.94 -2.33 2.83
CA ILE A 220 -15.87 -3.12 2.21
C ILE A 220 -14.79 -2.23 1.61
N SER A 221 -15.18 -1.16 0.90
CA SER A 221 -14.21 -0.21 0.35
C SER A 221 -13.38 0.45 1.46
N GLY A 222 -14.02 0.82 2.58
CA GLY A 222 -13.33 1.38 3.72
C GLY A 222 -12.37 0.38 4.40
N ASN A 223 -12.78 -0.88 4.56
CA ASN A 223 -11.94 -1.95 5.11
C ASN A 223 -10.72 -2.19 4.21
N LEU A 224 -10.92 -2.28 2.90
CA LEU A 224 -9.83 -2.36 1.92
C LEU A 224 -8.87 -1.16 2.06
N ALA A 225 -9.42 0.06 2.12
CA ALA A 225 -8.62 1.27 2.27
C ALA A 225 -7.78 1.22 3.54
N TRP A 226 -8.35 0.79 4.66
CA TRP A 226 -7.67 0.65 5.93
C TRP A 226 -6.53 -0.38 5.88
N CYS A 227 -6.77 -1.55 5.27
CA CYS A 227 -5.74 -2.57 5.07
C CYS A 227 -4.60 -2.06 4.19
N TYR A 228 -4.90 -1.41 3.06
CA TYR A 228 -3.87 -0.82 2.20
C TYR A 228 -3.08 0.28 2.92
N ARG A 229 -3.72 1.13 3.73
CA ARG A 229 -3.05 2.13 4.55
C ARG A 229 -2.08 1.49 5.54
N LYS A 230 -2.51 0.44 6.26
CA LYS A 230 -1.66 -0.31 7.21
C LYS A 230 -0.47 -1.00 6.53
N LEU A 231 -0.61 -1.33 5.26
CA LEU A 231 0.48 -1.86 4.44
C LEU A 231 1.30 -0.77 3.72
N GLY A 232 1.01 0.52 3.93
CA GLY A 232 1.73 1.65 3.33
C GLY A 232 1.43 1.88 1.85
N ASP A 233 0.43 1.21 1.27
CA ASP A 233 -0.05 1.49 -0.09
C ASP A 233 -1.09 2.62 -0.06
N TYR A 234 -0.57 3.83 0.11
CA TYR A 234 -1.38 5.04 0.29
C TYR A 234 -2.24 5.41 -0.93
N ASP A 235 -1.80 5.08 -2.14
CA ASP A 235 -2.55 5.38 -3.37
C ASP A 235 -3.80 4.51 -3.47
N SER A 236 -3.66 3.20 -3.20
CA SER A 236 -4.81 2.28 -3.11
C SER A 236 -5.72 2.67 -1.95
N ALA A 237 -5.16 3.01 -0.79
CA ALA A 237 -5.93 3.45 0.37
C ALA A 237 -6.80 4.68 0.05
N LEU A 238 -6.23 5.75 -0.55
CA LEU A 238 -6.98 6.94 -0.96
C LEU A 238 -8.07 6.62 -1.98
N THR A 239 -7.77 5.73 -2.93
CA THR A 239 -8.74 5.33 -3.94
C THR A 239 -9.96 4.66 -3.30
N PHE A 240 -9.74 3.71 -2.40
CA PHE A 240 -10.82 2.98 -1.74
C PHE A 240 -11.55 3.81 -0.68
N TYR A 241 -10.89 4.69 0.08
CA TYR A 241 -11.57 5.63 0.98
C TYR A 241 -12.49 6.58 0.23
N LYS A 242 -12.08 7.12 -0.92
CA LYS A 242 -12.95 7.95 -1.77
C LYS A 242 -14.15 7.17 -2.30
N GLN A 243 -13.97 5.91 -2.70
CA GLN A 243 -15.08 5.04 -3.09
C GLN A 243 -16.06 4.79 -1.92
N ALA A 244 -15.54 4.59 -0.72
CA ALA A 244 -16.34 4.42 0.50
C ALA A 244 -17.13 5.70 0.83
N GLU A 245 -16.49 6.86 0.78
CA GLU A 245 -17.14 8.15 0.99
C GLU A 245 -18.25 8.40 -0.03
N GLU A 246 -17.99 8.21 -1.32
CA GLU A 246 -19.01 8.34 -2.38
C GLU A 246 -20.20 7.37 -2.21
N ALA A 247 -19.92 6.12 -1.80
CA ALA A 247 -20.99 5.14 -1.56
C ALA A 247 -21.83 5.51 -0.33
N SER A 248 -21.19 6.06 0.72
CA SER A 248 -21.88 6.58 1.91
C SER A 248 -22.77 7.79 1.59
N VAL A 249 -22.31 8.68 0.73
CA VAL A 249 -23.12 9.80 0.24
C VAL A 249 -24.35 9.29 -0.53
N ARG A 250 -24.16 8.31 -1.43
CA ARG A 250 -25.27 7.72 -2.20
C ARG A 250 -26.30 7.00 -1.32
N SER A 251 -25.86 6.37 -0.23
CA SER A 251 -26.74 5.67 0.72
C SER A 251 -27.35 6.59 1.79
N GLY A 252 -26.93 7.87 1.88
CA GLY A 252 -27.35 8.78 2.94
C GLY A 252 -26.78 8.47 4.32
N ALA A 253 -25.75 7.60 4.40
CA ALA A 253 -25.08 7.20 5.64
C ALA A 253 -24.05 8.26 6.06
N LEU A 254 -24.52 9.39 6.57
CA LEU A 254 -23.66 10.56 6.88
C LEU A 254 -22.65 10.30 7.98
N GLY A 255 -22.93 9.42 8.94
CA GLY A 255 -21.97 8.98 9.97
C GLY A 255 -20.81 8.20 9.35
N ASP A 256 -21.12 7.24 8.46
CA ASP A 256 -20.10 6.46 7.77
C ASP A 256 -19.20 7.37 6.90
N GLN A 257 -19.77 8.45 6.31
CA GLN A 257 -19.00 9.43 5.53
C GLN A 257 -17.92 10.12 6.38
N LEU A 258 -18.24 10.50 7.62
CA LEU A 258 -17.25 11.11 8.51
C LEU A 258 -16.07 10.17 8.79
N TYR A 259 -16.37 8.90 9.05
CA TYR A 259 -15.35 7.89 9.31
C TYR A 259 -14.39 7.70 8.11
N TRP A 260 -14.90 7.77 6.87
CA TRP A 260 -14.02 7.69 5.69
C TRP A 260 -13.19 8.95 5.47
N LEU A 261 -13.68 10.12 5.88
CA LEU A 261 -12.90 11.36 5.84
C LEU A 261 -11.71 11.32 6.81
N THR A 262 -11.87 10.75 8.02
CA THR A 262 -10.73 10.55 8.94
C THR A 262 -9.72 9.55 8.37
N GLY A 263 -10.19 8.52 7.65
CA GLY A 263 -9.31 7.61 6.92
C GLY A 263 -8.49 8.30 5.81
N ILE A 264 -9.10 9.20 5.03
CA ILE A 264 -8.40 9.99 4.00
C ILE A 264 -7.35 10.91 4.65
N GLU A 265 -7.73 11.57 5.73
CA GLU A 265 -6.84 12.41 6.50
C GLU A 265 -5.61 11.63 7.00
N SER A 266 -5.83 10.45 7.62
CA SER A 266 -4.75 9.62 8.13
C SER A 266 -3.72 9.30 7.03
N VAL A 267 -4.18 9.02 5.79
CA VAL A 267 -3.27 8.80 4.66
C VAL A 267 -2.47 10.06 4.35
N TYR A 268 -3.09 11.25 4.33
CA TYR A 268 -2.35 12.50 4.10
C TYR A 268 -1.35 12.80 5.22
N SER A 269 -1.70 12.52 6.48
CA SER A 269 -0.79 12.68 7.62
C SER A 269 0.41 11.75 7.54
N GLU A 270 0.21 10.47 7.19
CA GLU A 270 1.28 9.49 7.00
C GLU A 270 2.19 9.83 5.80
N GLN A 271 1.64 10.47 4.77
CA GLN A 271 2.40 11.06 3.65
C GLN A 271 3.00 12.44 3.97
N ARG A 272 2.79 12.98 5.19
CA ARG A 272 3.22 14.32 5.65
C ARG A 272 2.64 15.48 4.87
N HIS A 273 1.53 15.28 4.22
CA HIS A 273 0.75 16.31 3.55
C HIS A 273 -0.16 17.04 4.55
N TYR A 274 0.43 17.58 5.63
CA TYR A 274 -0.29 18.11 6.80
C TYR A 274 -1.32 19.19 6.48
N ALA A 275 -1.08 20.03 5.47
CA ALA A 275 -2.06 21.04 5.05
C ALA A 275 -3.32 20.39 4.42
N ALA A 276 -3.16 19.30 3.68
CA ALA A 276 -4.29 18.55 3.12
C ALA A 276 -5.04 17.78 4.21
N ALA A 277 -4.31 17.17 5.15
CA ALA A 277 -4.87 16.48 6.32
C ALA A 277 -5.74 17.45 7.14
N GLU A 278 -5.20 18.61 7.50
CA GLU A 278 -5.91 19.65 8.28
C GLU A 278 -7.19 20.11 7.58
N ALA A 279 -7.13 20.35 6.27
CA ALA A 279 -8.31 20.79 5.51
C ALA A 279 -9.45 19.75 5.50
N VAL A 280 -9.10 18.45 5.42
CA VAL A 280 -10.08 17.35 5.51
C VAL A 280 -10.67 17.27 6.93
N LEU A 281 -9.83 17.37 7.96
CA LEU A 281 -10.26 17.33 9.37
C LEU A 281 -11.15 18.51 9.75
N GLU A 282 -10.86 19.74 9.28
CA GLU A 282 -11.71 20.90 9.51
C GLU A 282 -13.11 20.71 8.92
N GLN A 283 -13.19 20.14 7.72
CA GLN A 283 -14.46 19.80 7.09
C GLN A 283 -15.23 18.73 7.89
N ALA A 284 -14.52 17.69 8.36
CA ALA A 284 -15.11 16.62 9.17
C ALA A 284 -15.56 17.14 10.54
N LEU A 285 -14.78 18.02 11.19
CA LEU A 285 -15.08 18.62 12.49
C LEU A 285 -16.40 19.39 12.49
N ASP A 286 -16.60 20.24 11.47
CA ASP A 286 -17.83 21.03 11.34
C ASP A 286 -19.07 20.13 11.14
N ARG A 287 -18.93 19.01 10.43
CA ARG A 287 -20.00 18.01 10.25
C ARG A 287 -20.25 17.21 11.53
N ALA A 288 -19.21 16.72 12.21
CA ALA A 288 -19.36 15.94 13.45
C ALA A 288 -20.07 16.75 14.55
N ARG A 289 -19.72 18.04 14.70
CA ARG A 289 -20.38 18.94 15.64
C ARG A 289 -21.86 19.15 15.33
N ARG A 290 -22.24 19.24 14.04
CA ARG A 290 -23.65 19.37 13.63
C ARG A 290 -24.47 18.10 13.86
N GLN A 291 -23.84 16.93 13.80
CA GLN A 291 -24.51 15.64 13.98
C GLN A 291 -24.55 15.16 15.43
N ASP A 292 -23.89 15.86 16.36
CA ASP A 292 -23.67 15.44 17.77
C ASP A 292 -23.02 14.04 17.88
N ASP A 293 -22.18 13.70 16.90
CA ASP A 293 -21.42 12.45 16.89
C ASP A 293 -20.17 12.60 17.74
N LYS A 294 -20.29 12.21 19.01
CA LYS A 294 -19.24 12.40 20.02
C LYS A 294 -18.04 11.48 19.80
N SER A 295 -18.24 10.28 19.29
CA SER A 295 -17.16 9.34 19.05
C SER A 295 -16.24 9.86 17.95
N THR A 296 -16.80 10.13 16.78
CA THR A 296 -16.03 10.66 15.64
C THR A 296 -15.47 12.07 15.95
N LEU A 297 -16.16 12.86 16.78
CA LEU A 297 -15.64 14.16 17.21
C LEU A 297 -14.35 14.02 18.04
N VAL A 298 -14.27 13.03 18.94
CA VAL A 298 -13.03 12.74 19.71
C VAL A 298 -11.91 12.33 18.79
N GLU A 299 -12.15 11.43 17.84
CA GLU A 299 -11.18 11.00 16.84
C GLU A 299 -10.64 12.21 16.05
N ILE A 300 -11.50 13.02 15.45
CA ILE A 300 -11.12 14.20 14.68
C ILE A 300 -10.29 15.19 15.51
N LEU A 301 -10.64 15.41 16.78
CA LEU A 301 -9.90 16.30 17.66
C LEU A 301 -8.50 15.74 17.99
N ASN A 302 -8.39 14.42 18.19
CA ASN A 302 -7.11 13.75 18.38
C ASN A 302 -6.23 13.87 17.12
N ASP A 303 -6.79 13.65 15.93
CA ASP A 303 -6.05 13.75 14.66
C ASP A 303 -5.60 15.19 14.38
N LEU A 304 -6.47 16.18 14.63
CA LEU A 304 -6.07 17.60 14.57
C LEU A 304 -4.95 17.93 15.55
N SER A 305 -4.99 17.33 16.75
CA SER A 305 -3.93 17.49 17.75
C SER A 305 -2.62 16.86 17.25
N ALA A 306 -2.69 15.69 16.63
CA ALA A 306 -1.52 15.03 16.00
C ALA A 306 -0.92 15.89 14.89
N VAL A 307 -1.73 16.42 13.96
CA VAL A 307 -1.29 17.33 12.89
C VAL A 307 -0.67 18.62 13.46
N ALA A 308 -1.25 19.16 14.54
CA ALA A 308 -0.72 20.32 15.23
C ALA A 308 0.67 20.05 15.86
N LEU A 309 0.90 18.86 16.42
CA LEU A 309 2.19 18.42 16.93
C LEU A 309 3.25 18.31 15.82
N GLU A 310 2.89 17.70 14.69
CA GLU A 310 3.81 17.55 13.56
C GLU A 310 4.18 18.91 12.92
N THR A 311 3.27 19.87 12.96
CA THR A 311 3.51 21.25 12.48
C THR A 311 4.06 22.20 13.55
N GLY A 312 4.44 21.68 14.73
CA GLY A 312 5.07 22.45 15.83
C GLY A 312 4.14 23.35 16.63
N ARG A 313 2.82 23.23 16.44
CA ARG A 313 1.78 24.04 17.11
C ARG A 313 1.32 23.40 18.44
N ILE A 314 2.27 23.25 19.39
CA ILE A 314 2.06 22.47 20.63
C ILE A 314 0.90 23.00 21.46
N ASP A 315 0.73 24.35 21.58
CA ASP A 315 -0.35 24.94 22.35
C ASP A 315 -1.74 24.65 21.73
N LEU A 316 -1.82 24.53 20.42
CA LEU A 316 -3.04 24.13 19.72
C LEU A 316 -3.33 22.64 19.96
N ALA A 317 -2.30 21.79 19.87
CA ALA A 317 -2.44 20.37 20.12
C ALA A 317 -3.01 20.09 21.53
N GLU A 318 -2.50 20.78 22.56
CA GLU A 318 -2.95 20.65 23.93
C GLU A 318 -4.43 21.07 24.09
N LYS A 319 -4.84 22.19 23.47
CA LYS A 319 -6.24 22.66 23.50
C LYS A 319 -7.20 21.67 22.83
N LEU A 320 -6.79 21.07 21.69
CA LEU A 320 -7.60 20.09 20.98
C LEU A 320 -7.75 18.79 21.78
N GLU A 321 -6.66 18.32 22.42
CA GLU A 321 -6.72 17.13 23.30
C GLU A 321 -7.58 17.40 24.54
N GLU A 322 -7.49 18.59 25.15
CA GLU A 322 -8.38 18.97 26.25
C GLU A 322 -9.87 18.99 25.83
N GLU A 323 -10.19 19.46 24.62
CA GLU A 323 -11.55 19.41 24.07
C GLU A 323 -11.99 17.96 23.88
N ALA A 324 -11.16 17.12 23.25
CA ALA A 324 -11.41 15.69 23.07
C ALA A 324 -11.66 14.99 24.41
N SER A 325 -10.83 15.27 25.41
CA SER A 325 -10.96 14.71 26.76
C SER A 325 -12.29 15.07 27.44
N LYS A 326 -12.79 16.30 27.25
CA LYS A 326 -14.09 16.75 27.78
C LYS A 326 -15.26 16.03 27.11
N VAL A 327 -15.18 15.79 25.79
CA VAL A 327 -16.22 15.08 25.03
C VAL A 327 -16.25 13.60 25.40
N ARG A 328 -15.09 12.97 25.56
CA ARG A 328 -14.92 11.53 25.86
C ARG A 328 -15.53 11.05 27.17
N THR A 329 -15.69 11.91 28.17
CA THR A 329 -16.22 11.52 29.49
C THR A 329 -17.59 10.83 29.47
N VAL A 330 -18.25 10.77 28.30
CA VAL A 330 -19.62 10.28 28.16
C VAL A 330 -19.72 8.81 27.75
N SER A 331 -18.78 8.27 26.93
CA SER A 331 -18.75 6.84 26.54
C SER A 331 -17.43 6.49 25.81
N PRO A 332 -16.38 6.08 26.51
CA PRO A 332 -15.08 5.84 25.88
C PRO A 332 -15.04 4.46 25.17
N ASP A 333 -14.63 4.42 23.91
CA ASP A 333 -14.08 3.23 23.27
C ASP A 333 -12.62 3.01 23.76
N GLN A 334 -12.16 1.75 23.73
CA GLN A 334 -10.81 1.41 24.17
C GLN A 334 -9.74 1.98 23.22
N SER A 335 -9.99 1.99 21.90
CA SER A 335 -9.05 2.54 20.93
C SER A 335 -8.94 4.06 21.05
N GLU A 336 -10.04 4.77 21.22
CA GLU A 336 -10.03 6.22 21.49
C GLU A 336 -9.24 6.59 22.75
N ILE A 337 -9.22 5.69 23.75
CA ILE A 337 -8.43 5.89 24.97
C ILE A 337 -6.93 5.78 24.66
N LEU A 338 -6.50 4.79 23.90
CA LEU A 338 -5.08 4.57 23.58
C LEU A 338 -4.55 5.71 22.70
N ASP A 339 -5.28 6.14 21.68
CA ASP A 339 -4.91 7.28 20.84
C ASP A 339 -4.75 8.57 21.64
N SER A 340 -5.69 8.88 22.55
CA SER A 340 -5.57 10.04 23.43
C SER A 340 -4.40 9.92 24.40
N ILE A 341 -4.06 8.71 24.88
CA ILE A 341 -2.87 8.49 25.72
C ILE A 341 -1.61 8.76 24.90
N LEU A 342 -1.57 8.28 23.65
CA LEU A 342 -0.46 8.51 22.73
C LEU A 342 -0.28 10.02 22.49
N ILE A 343 -1.34 10.75 22.16
CA ILE A 343 -1.30 12.20 21.94
C ILE A 343 -0.81 12.95 23.18
N ARG A 344 -1.31 12.62 24.37
CA ARG A 344 -0.82 13.23 25.63
C ARG A 344 0.64 12.93 25.88
N GLY A 345 1.08 11.70 25.63
CA GLY A 345 2.50 11.32 25.71
C GLY A 345 3.36 12.18 24.79
N ARG A 346 2.93 12.38 23.54
CA ARG A 346 3.60 13.21 22.54
C ARG A 346 3.61 14.69 22.91
N ILE A 347 2.53 15.23 23.46
CA ILE A 347 2.48 16.61 23.99
C ILE A 347 3.48 16.77 25.12
N ALA A 348 3.49 15.83 26.07
CA ALA A 348 4.44 15.84 27.21
C ALA A 348 5.89 15.75 26.74
N GLU A 349 6.19 14.88 25.78
CA GLU A 349 7.50 14.76 25.13
C GLU A 349 7.95 16.11 24.53
N ARG A 350 7.07 16.76 23.73
CA ARG A 350 7.36 18.07 23.11
C ARG A 350 7.51 19.21 24.12
N ARG A 351 6.88 19.11 25.29
CA ARG A 351 7.02 20.05 26.42
C ARG A 351 8.25 19.78 27.28
N GLY A 352 8.93 18.64 27.09
CA GLY A 352 10.05 18.19 27.91
C GLY A 352 9.62 17.60 29.26
N ASP A 353 8.33 17.29 29.43
CA ASP A 353 7.84 16.52 30.59
C ASP A 353 8.00 15.02 30.33
N TYR A 354 9.26 14.59 30.38
CA TYR A 354 9.62 13.20 30.03
C TYR A 354 9.03 12.16 30.96
N ARG A 355 8.76 12.52 32.24
CA ARG A 355 8.13 11.61 33.18
C ARG A 355 6.67 11.29 32.80
N SER A 356 5.89 12.29 32.42
CA SER A 356 4.52 12.10 31.96
C SER A 356 4.47 11.40 30.61
N ALA A 357 5.44 11.68 29.73
CA ALA A 357 5.59 10.99 28.44
C ALA A 357 5.88 9.50 28.62
N GLU A 358 6.92 9.15 29.47
CA GLU A 358 7.26 7.76 29.81
C GLU A 358 6.03 7.01 30.34
N GLY A 359 5.32 7.59 31.33
CA GLY A 359 4.12 6.95 31.88
C GLY A 359 3.00 6.72 30.87
N SER A 360 2.81 7.61 29.89
CA SER A 360 1.83 7.47 28.83
C SER A 360 2.17 6.33 27.88
N PHE A 361 3.43 6.26 27.40
CA PHE A 361 3.86 5.21 26.49
C PHE A 361 3.93 3.83 27.16
N GLU A 362 4.43 3.73 28.42
CA GLU A 362 4.40 2.47 29.18
C GLU A 362 2.96 1.95 29.40
N ARG A 363 1.99 2.86 29.57
CA ARG A 363 0.59 2.44 29.69
C ARG A 363 0.07 1.80 28.40
N ILE A 364 0.42 2.32 27.22
CA ILE A 364 0.07 1.70 25.93
C ILE A 364 0.71 0.32 25.84
N LEU A 365 2.00 0.21 26.17
CA LEU A 365 2.74 -1.06 26.10
C LEU A 365 2.21 -2.13 27.05
N SER A 366 1.63 -1.72 28.19
CA SER A 366 1.02 -2.62 29.18
C SER A 366 -0.40 -3.07 28.82
N ASP A 367 -1.05 -2.41 27.85
CA ASP A 367 -2.41 -2.79 27.43
C ASP A 367 -2.37 -3.98 26.47
N ALA A 368 -3.04 -5.07 26.84
CA ALA A 368 -3.11 -6.28 26.01
C ALA A 368 -3.89 -6.11 24.71
N LYS A 369 -4.68 -5.03 24.61
CA LYS A 369 -5.49 -4.71 23.42
C LYS A 369 -4.78 -3.77 22.44
N ALA A 370 -3.63 -3.21 22.83
CA ALA A 370 -2.86 -2.37 21.95
C ALA A 370 -2.43 -3.15 20.69
N SER A 371 -2.70 -2.56 19.53
CA SER A 371 -2.29 -3.11 18.24
C SER A 371 -0.77 -3.09 18.07
N SER A 372 -0.25 -3.85 17.15
CA SER A 372 1.19 -3.84 16.84
C SER A 372 1.67 -2.43 16.44
N SER A 373 0.85 -1.67 15.70
CA SER A 373 1.21 -0.30 15.31
C SER A 373 1.28 0.67 16.50
N GLU A 374 0.35 0.60 17.44
CA GLU A 374 0.40 1.40 18.67
C GLU A 374 1.61 1.01 19.54
N ARG A 375 1.97 -0.29 19.58
CA ARG A 375 3.13 -0.79 20.32
C ARG A 375 4.44 -0.28 19.76
N TRP A 376 4.70 -0.48 18.46
CA TRP A 376 5.97 -0.02 17.89
C TRP A 376 6.11 1.50 17.92
N GLU A 377 5.02 2.25 17.75
CA GLU A 377 5.06 3.72 17.89
C GLU A 377 5.36 4.13 19.35
N ALA A 378 4.67 3.53 20.33
CA ALA A 378 4.93 3.80 21.75
C ALA A 378 6.37 3.44 22.15
N GLN A 379 6.91 2.32 21.65
CA GLN A 379 8.32 1.90 21.85
C GLN A 379 9.28 2.93 21.26
N ALA A 380 9.06 3.36 20.02
CA ALA A 380 9.92 4.35 19.36
C ALA A 380 9.87 5.72 20.07
N ARG A 381 8.67 6.18 20.50
CA ARG A 381 8.54 7.42 21.27
C ARG A 381 9.19 7.31 22.64
N LEU A 382 9.05 6.17 23.31
CA LEU A 382 9.72 5.90 24.58
C LEU A 382 11.24 5.91 24.42
N ALA A 383 11.76 5.34 23.33
CA ALA A 383 13.18 5.42 23.01
C ALA A 383 13.64 6.87 22.87
N ASN A 384 12.87 7.72 22.14
CA ASN A 384 13.19 9.14 21.99
C ASN A 384 13.17 9.90 23.34
N VAL A 385 12.24 9.59 24.24
CA VAL A 385 12.23 10.11 25.62
C VAL A 385 13.51 9.70 26.34
N TYR A 386 13.93 8.45 26.27
CA TYR A 386 15.16 7.98 26.90
C TYR A 386 16.43 8.62 26.29
N VAL A 387 16.43 8.88 24.98
CA VAL A 387 17.51 9.66 24.33
C VAL A 387 17.59 11.07 24.93
N ALA A 388 16.46 11.75 25.09
CA ALA A 388 16.42 13.09 25.63
C ALA A 388 16.90 13.15 27.11
N GLU A 389 16.66 12.08 27.88
CA GLU A 389 17.12 11.92 29.25
C GLU A 389 18.56 11.33 29.37
N SER A 390 19.24 11.06 28.23
CA SER A 390 20.56 10.41 28.20
C SER A 390 20.56 9.01 28.85
N ARG A 391 19.46 8.28 28.75
CA ARG A 391 19.30 6.89 29.24
C ARG A 391 19.55 5.89 28.10
N ASP A 392 20.73 5.98 27.47
CA ASP A 392 21.06 5.37 26.17
C ASP A 392 20.80 3.86 26.08
N ALA A 393 21.11 3.09 27.14
CA ALA A 393 20.89 1.64 27.15
C ALA A 393 19.38 1.27 27.11
N LYS A 394 18.52 2.11 27.69
CA LYS A 394 17.07 1.93 27.58
C LYS A 394 16.57 2.36 26.20
N ALA A 395 17.05 3.50 25.70
CA ALA A 395 16.70 3.98 24.37
C ALA A 395 16.98 2.93 23.30
N GLU A 396 18.20 2.36 23.32
CA GLU A 396 18.60 1.33 22.36
C GLU A 396 17.71 0.10 22.43
N ARG A 397 17.36 -0.36 23.64
CA ARG A 397 16.45 -1.51 23.79
C ARG A 397 15.06 -1.23 23.19
N GLU A 398 14.47 -0.08 23.48
CA GLU A 398 13.14 0.26 22.94
C GLU A 398 13.16 0.40 21.42
N PHE A 399 14.23 0.97 20.82
CA PHE A 399 14.38 0.97 19.36
C PHE A 399 14.44 -0.45 18.79
N GLN A 400 15.20 -1.35 19.39
CA GLN A 400 15.29 -2.74 18.95
C GLN A 400 13.96 -3.47 19.08
N GLU A 401 13.27 -3.34 20.21
CA GLU A 401 11.93 -3.92 20.42
C GLU A 401 10.91 -3.37 19.42
N SER A 402 10.97 -2.08 19.08
CA SER A 402 10.12 -1.49 18.04
C SER A 402 10.37 -2.12 16.67
N LEU A 403 11.65 -2.28 16.26
CA LEU A 403 11.99 -2.94 15.01
C LEU A 403 11.59 -4.42 15.00
N ASP A 404 11.71 -5.13 16.11
CA ASP A 404 11.25 -6.53 16.24
C ASP A 404 9.72 -6.63 16.06
N THR A 405 8.97 -5.68 16.64
CA THR A 405 7.52 -5.62 16.49
C THR A 405 7.12 -5.38 15.03
N ILE A 406 7.78 -4.43 14.35
CA ILE A 406 7.58 -4.13 12.92
C ILE A 406 7.87 -5.36 12.07
N GLU A 407 8.98 -6.04 12.32
CA GLU A 407 9.39 -7.23 11.55
C GLU A 407 8.42 -8.40 11.76
N GLY A 408 7.87 -8.54 12.96
CA GLY A 408 6.85 -9.53 13.27
C GLY A 408 5.60 -9.36 12.39
N VAL A 409 5.12 -8.14 12.21
CA VAL A 409 3.98 -7.85 11.32
C VAL A 409 4.36 -8.03 9.86
N ARG A 410 5.50 -7.49 9.42
CA ARG A 410 5.98 -7.63 8.03
C ARG A 410 6.05 -9.09 7.58
N THR A 411 6.57 -9.96 8.43
CA THR A 411 6.71 -11.39 8.10
C THR A 411 5.40 -12.16 8.13
N SER A 412 4.36 -11.64 8.76
CA SER A 412 3.01 -12.22 8.72
C SER A 412 2.30 -12.00 7.38
N VAL A 413 2.68 -10.95 6.63
CA VAL A 413 2.14 -10.65 5.30
C VAL A 413 2.68 -11.64 4.27
N GLN A 414 1.80 -12.50 3.74
CA GLN A 414 2.21 -13.54 2.77
C GLN A 414 2.34 -12.97 1.35
N ALA A 415 1.47 -12.03 0.97
CA ALA A 415 1.47 -11.43 -0.35
C ALA A 415 2.70 -10.54 -0.56
N GLU A 416 3.59 -10.96 -1.48
CA GLU A 416 4.86 -10.27 -1.76
C GLU A 416 4.65 -8.80 -2.19
N GLU A 417 3.63 -8.53 -3.02
CA GLU A 417 3.29 -7.18 -3.49
C GLU A 417 2.96 -6.24 -2.33
N LEU A 418 2.27 -6.74 -1.32
CA LEU A 418 1.86 -5.95 -0.15
C LEU A 418 3.02 -5.71 0.84
N ARG A 419 4.04 -6.58 0.84
CA ARG A 419 5.27 -6.36 1.63
C ARG A 419 6.13 -5.22 1.09
N LEU A 420 6.03 -4.91 -0.21
CA LEU A 420 6.82 -3.85 -0.84
C LEU A 420 6.55 -2.46 -0.23
N SER A 421 5.30 -2.16 0.09
CA SER A 421 4.90 -0.86 0.64
C SER A 421 4.99 -0.79 2.17
N PHE A 422 5.01 -1.93 2.86
CA PHE A 422 4.90 -1.99 4.32
C PHE A 422 5.93 -1.12 5.07
N LEU A 423 7.18 -1.09 4.63
CA LEU A 423 8.23 -0.31 5.28
C LEU A 423 7.97 1.21 5.25
N SER A 424 7.12 1.69 4.35
CA SER A 424 6.72 3.11 4.32
C SER A 424 6.07 3.57 5.63
N THR A 425 5.43 2.65 6.36
CA THR A 425 4.77 2.96 7.65
C THR A 425 5.74 3.09 8.82
N ALA A 426 6.96 2.58 8.69
CA ALA A 426 7.92 2.45 9.79
C ALA A 426 9.28 3.12 9.54
N ILE A 427 9.51 3.68 8.35
CA ILE A 427 10.83 4.18 7.93
C ILE A 427 11.35 5.30 8.87
N SER A 428 10.46 6.09 9.48
CA SER A 428 10.85 7.13 10.44
C SER A 428 11.53 6.54 11.69
N ILE A 429 11.12 5.36 12.14
CA ILE A 429 11.69 4.68 13.31
C ILE A 429 13.12 4.22 13.01
N TYR A 430 13.36 3.71 11.80
CA TYR A 430 14.73 3.43 11.35
C TYR A 430 15.57 4.70 11.33
N SER A 431 15.01 5.82 10.87
CA SER A 431 15.71 7.12 10.86
C SER A 431 16.09 7.59 12.26
N ASP A 432 15.18 7.50 13.23
CA ASP A 432 15.44 7.87 14.63
C ASP A 432 16.55 7.03 15.25
N TYR A 433 16.52 5.71 15.01
CA TYR A 433 17.53 4.80 15.53
C TYR A 433 18.89 5.02 14.86
N ILE A 434 18.94 5.25 13.55
CA ILE A 434 20.16 5.61 12.82
C ILE A 434 20.76 6.90 13.40
N GLU A 435 19.94 7.94 13.60
CA GLU A 435 20.38 9.22 14.16
C GLU A 435 20.93 9.04 15.59
N PHE A 436 20.28 8.23 16.43
CA PHE A 436 20.78 7.87 17.75
C PHE A 436 22.17 7.23 17.68
N LEU A 437 22.34 6.21 16.82
CA LEU A 437 23.63 5.52 16.67
C LEU A 437 24.73 6.44 16.12
N MET A 438 24.37 7.31 15.17
CA MET A 438 25.30 8.29 14.59
C MET A 438 25.77 9.32 15.62
N ARG A 439 24.88 9.81 16.51
CA ARG A 439 25.25 10.71 17.62
C ARG A 439 26.26 10.06 18.59
N HIS A 440 26.21 8.74 18.73
CA HIS A 440 27.13 7.97 19.57
C HIS A 440 28.39 7.50 18.82
N GLY A 441 28.61 7.92 17.58
CA GLY A 441 29.77 7.54 16.77
C GLY A 441 29.73 6.08 16.29
N ARG A 442 28.59 5.39 16.40
CA ARG A 442 28.41 3.97 16.04
C ARG A 442 28.09 3.81 14.54
N VAL A 443 29.04 4.27 13.71
CA VAL A 443 28.85 4.38 12.25
C VAL A 443 28.53 3.06 11.57
N LEU A 444 29.15 1.95 12.01
CA LEU A 444 28.90 0.62 11.43
C LEU A 444 27.54 0.09 11.81
N ASP A 445 27.11 0.30 13.05
CA ASP A 445 25.81 -0.15 13.54
C ASP A 445 24.69 0.63 12.86
N ALA A 446 24.88 1.94 12.66
CA ALA A 446 23.94 2.79 11.90
C ALA A 446 23.81 2.33 10.44
N LEU A 447 24.92 1.97 9.78
CA LEU A 447 24.88 1.38 8.44
C LEU A 447 24.13 0.05 8.44
N GLN A 448 24.32 -0.77 9.47
CA GLN A 448 23.64 -2.06 9.59
C GLN A 448 22.13 -1.87 9.76
N VAL A 449 21.67 -0.92 10.58
CA VAL A 449 20.25 -0.57 10.71
C VAL A 449 19.68 -0.08 9.39
N ALA A 450 20.40 0.81 8.69
CA ALA A 450 19.97 1.28 7.37
C ALA A 450 19.88 0.14 6.34
N GLU A 451 20.82 -0.81 6.37
CA GLU A 451 20.79 -1.99 5.49
C GLU A 451 19.62 -2.92 5.81
N LEU A 452 19.23 -3.07 7.08
CA LEU A 452 18.09 -3.89 7.47
C LEU A 452 16.75 -3.41 6.87
N SER A 453 16.63 -2.13 6.55
CA SER A 453 15.45 -1.61 5.87
C SER A 453 15.43 -1.87 4.36
N ARG A 454 16.50 -2.49 3.77
CA ARG A 454 16.67 -2.53 2.31
C ARG A 454 16.45 -3.88 1.66
N ALA A 455 15.77 -3.86 0.51
CA ALA A 455 15.56 -4.97 -0.41
C ALA A 455 15.20 -6.31 0.28
N ARG A 456 14.41 -6.22 1.35
CA ARG A 456 14.02 -7.40 2.15
C ARG A 456 13.17 -8.37 1.33
N THR A 457 12.19 -7.83 0.61
CA THR A 457 11.29 -8.63 -0.23
C THR A 457 12.04 -9.29 -1.37
N LEU A 458 12.96 -8.54 -2.00
CA LEU A 458 13.82 -9.07 -3.07
C LEU A 458 14.74 -10.17 -2.55
N ALA A 459 15.40 -9.96 -1.41
CA ALA A 459 16.33 -10.93 -0.81
C ALA A 459 15.64 -12.23 -0.40
N GLU A 460 14.49 -12.14 0.28
CA GLU A 460 13.67 -13.29 0.70
C GLU A 460 13.23 -14.12 -0.49
N GLY A 461 12.81 -13.45 -1.54
CA GLY A 461 12.40 -14.12 -2.76
C GLY A 461 13.52 -14.86 -3.50
N LEU A 462 14.77 -14.44 -3.33
CA LEU A 462 15.96 -15.13 -3.82
C LEU A 462 16.45 -16.22 -2.86
N GLY A 463 15.70 -16.52 -1.78
CA GLY A 463 16.06 -17.52 -0.79
C GLY A 463 17.17 -17.08 0.17
N THR A 464 17.52 -15.79 0.15
CA THR A 464 18.48 -15.21 1.07
C THR A 464 17.77 -14.93 2.39
N LYS A 465 18.17 -15.63 3.47
CA LYS A 465 17.65 -15.29 4.81
C LYS A 465 18.28 -13.96 5.25
N PRO A 466 17.48 -12.92 5.50
CA PRO A 466 18.00 -11.69 6.07
C PRO A 466 18.66 -12.01 7.42
N ASN A 467 19.79 -11.34 7.70
CA ASN A 467 20.44 -11.44 9.00
C ASN A 467 19.42 -11.15 10.11
N SER A 468 19.34 -12.01 11.12
CA SER A 468 18.50 -11.76 12.29
C SER A 468 18.85 -10.41 12.92
N LEU A 469 17.84 -9.75 13.53
CA LEU A 469 18.01 -8.46 14.22
C LEU A 469 18.96 -8.49 15.45
N SER A 470 19.80 -9.53 15.58
CA SER A 470 20.81 -9.58 16.64
C SER A 470 21.91 -8.55 16.40
N PHE A 471 21.89 -7.48 17.18
CA PHE A 471 22.90 -6.42 17.21
C PHE A 471 23.92 -6.65 18.32
N PRO A 472 25.19 -6.32 18.06
CA PRO A 472 25.81 -6.17 16.73
C PRO A 472 26.00 -7.54 16.05
N SER A 473 25.65 -7.65 14.77
CA SER A 473 25.96 -8.86 14.01
C SER A 473 27.47 -8.95 13.78
N GLN A 474 28.10 -9.96 14.31
CA GLN A 474 29.53 -10.25 14.06
C GLN A 474 29.82 -10.58 12.58
N ALA A 475 28.80 -10.77 11.76
CA ALA A 475 28.88 -11.17 10.36
C ALA A 475 28.83 -10.00 9.36
N PHE A 476 28.53 -8.75 9.80
CA PHE A 476 28.40 -7.60 8.90
C PHE A 476 29.74 -6.93 8.63
N HIS A 477 30.37 -7.27 7.49
CA HIS A 477 31.69 -6.80 7.10
C HIS A 477 31.69 -6.10 5.73
N PRO A 478 31.11 -4.89 5.58
CA PRO A 478 30.95 -4.24 4.28
C PRO A 478 32.28 -3.94 3.56
N GLN A 479 33.40 -3.70 4.29
CA GLN A 479 34.71 -3.53 3.67
C GLN A 479 35.26 -4.85 3.07
N ALA A 480 34.90 -6.01 3.66
CA ALA A 480 35.28 -7.30 3.08
C ALA A 480 34.56 -7.54 1.74
N LEU A 481 33.30 -7.12 1.65
CA LEU A 481 32.53 -7.12 0.40
C LEU A 481 33.18 -6.21 -0.64
N ALA A 482 33.48 -4.95 -0.28
CA ALA A 482 34.14 -4.00 -1.17
C ALA A 482 35.49 -4.53 -1.69
N ARG A 483 36.27 -5.21 -0.82
CA ARG A 483 37.57 -5.84 -1.18
C ARG A 483 37.39 -7.03 -2.12
N ARG A 484 36.45 -7.92 -1.80
CA ARG A 484 36.17 -9.12 -2.62
C ARG A 484 35.77 -8.75 -4.05
N LEU A 485 34.96 -7.73 -4.20
CA LEU A 485 34.44 -7.28 -5.49
C LEU A 485 35.31 -6.22 -6.15
N ASN A 486 36.32 -5.69 -5.46
CA ASN A 486 37.15 -4.57 -5.89
C ASN A 486 36.34 -3.35 -6.32
N LEU A 487 35.42 -2.91 -5.44
CA LEU A 487 34.45 -1.85 -5.66
C LEU A 487 34.53 -0.78 -4.56
N ILE A 488 34.04 0.40 -4.88
CA ILE A 488 33.68 1.42 -3.90
C ILE A 488 32.15 1.43 -3.80
N LEU A 489 31.62 1.34 -2.58
CA LEU A 489 30.18 1.31 -2.36
C LEU A 489 29.79 2.66 -1.76
N LEU A 490 28.79 3.31 -2.36
CA LEU A 490 28.20 4.57 -1.89
C LEU A 490 26.78 4.30 -1.42
N PHE A 491 26.61 4.24 -0.11
CA PHE A 491 25.33 3.95 0.52
C PHE A 491 24.71 5.24 1.04
N TYR A 492 23.58 5.65 0.47
CA TYR A 492 22.86 6.87 0.83
C TYR A 492 21.71 6.58 1.81
N TRP A 493 21.50 7.47 2.75
CA TRP A 493 20.34 7.57 3.60
C TRP A 493 19.87 9.02 3.62
N LEU A 494 18.63 9.26 3.20
CA LEU A 494 18.02 10.59 3.27
C LEU A 494 17.19 10.69 4.54
N GLY A 495 17.45 11.70 5.35
CA GLY A 495 16.75 11.94 6.62
C GLY A 495 16.21 13.36 6.70
N GLU A 496 15.28 13.57 7.65
CA GLU A 496 14.59 14.85 7.83
C GLU A 496 15.50 15.94 8.36
N ASP A 497 16.29 15.61 9.36
CA ASP A 497 17.21 16.55 10.00
C ASP A 497 18.57 16.53 9.33
N ARG A 498 19.00 15.35 8.88
CA ARG A 498 20.30 15.12 8.27
C ARG A 498 20.30 13.85 7.44
N SER A 499 20.95 13.92 6.27
CA SER A 499 21.18 12.75 5.43
C SER A 499 22.63 12.25 5.61
N TYR A 500 22.86 10.99 5.24
CA TYR A 500 24.16 10.35 5.39
C TYR A 500 24.60 9.66 4.11
N LEU A 501 25.91 9.71 3.84
CA LEU A 501 26.60 8.93 2.82
C LEU A 501 27.67 8.07 3.48
N TRP A 502 27.49 6.77 3.51
CA TRP A 502 28.56 5.84 3.83
C TRP A 502 29.36 5.54 2.57
N VAL A 503 30.66 5.82 2.63
CA VAL A 503 31.63 5.48 1.60
C VAL A 503 32.42 4.28 2.11
N ILE A 504 32.25 3.15 1.43
CA ILE A 504 32.86 1.87 1.80
C ILE A 504 33.89 1.50 0.75
N THR A 505 35.15 1.57 1.12
CA THR A 505 36.26 1.14 0.28
C THR A 505 36.81 -0.20 0.78
N PRO A 506 37.68 -0.89 0.02
CA PRO A 506 38.33 -2.11 0.49
C PRO A 506 39.05 -2.00 1.84
N THR A 507 39.41 -0.79 2.25
CA THR A 507 40.25 -0.53 3.45
C THR A 507 39.57 0.36 4.48
N LYS A 508 38.57 1.17 4.10
CA LYS A 508 38.00 2.19 4.98
C LYS A 508 36.47 2.24 4.86
N LEU A 509 35.83 2.42 6.01
CA LEU A 509 34.43 2.86 6.10
C LEU A 509 34.43 4.31 6.58
N SER A 510 33.81 5.21 5.84
CA SER A 510 33.65 6.62 6.20
C SER A 510 32.17 6.97 6.10
N CYS A 511 31.67 7.79 7.02
CA CYS A 511 30.33 8.34 6.94
C CYS A 511 30.41 9.87 6.82
N LEU A 512 29.74 10.41 5.84
CA LEU A 512 29.72 11.83 5.51
C LEU A 512 28.30 12.37 5.69
N ALA A 513 28.19 13.49 6.39
CA ALA A 513 26.91 14.18 6.53
C ALA A 513 26.56 14.92 5.23
N LEU A 514 25.33 14.77 4.79
CA LEU A 514 24.75 15.44 3.63
C LEU A 514 23.63 16.41 4.09
N PRO A 515 23.19 17.33 3.24
CA PRO A 515 22.00 18.16 3.49
C PRO A 515 20.76 17.26 3.77
N LYS A 516 19.79 17.82 4.45
CA LYS A 516 18.53 17.13 4.72
C LYS A 516 17.74 16.83 3.42
N GLN A 517 16.88 15.82 3.46
CA GLN A 517 16.08 15.38 2.33
C GLN A 517 15.31 16.54 1.68
N ALA A 518 14.67 17.40 2.47
CA ALA A 518 13.88 18.54 1.98
C ALA A 518 14.70 19.57 1.16
N GLU A 519 16.04 19.58 1.28
CA GLU A 519 16.93 20.41 0.47
C GLU A 519 17.40 19.68 -0.80
N ILE A 520 17.50 18.36 -0.76
CA ILE A 520 17.95 17.51 -1.88
C ILE A 520 16.83 17.31 -2.89
N ASP A 521 15.64 16.89 -2.45
CA ASP A 521 14.53 16.46 -3.31
C ASP A 521 14.11 17.50 -4.35
N PRO A 522 13.95 18.81 -4.03
CA PRO A 522 13.57 19.79 -5.03
C PRO A 522 14.60 19.95 -6.15
N VAL A 523 15.89 19.83 -5.81
CA VAL A 523 16.98 19.96 -6.79
C VAL A 523 17.05 18.73 -7.68
N VAL A 524 16.86 17.53 -7.13
CA VAL A 524 16.78 16.27 -7.87
C VAL A 524 15.62 16.33 -8.88
N ASN A 525 14.44 16.75 -8.42
CA ASN A 525 13.25 16.82 -9.26
C ASN A 525 13.41 17.86 -10.40
N ALA A 526 13.94 19.04 -10.10
CA ALA A 526 14.19 20.08 -11.11
C ALA A 526 15.23 19.63 -12.15
N TYR A 527 16.32 19.00 -11.70
CA TYR A 527 17.36 18.48 -12.58
C TYR A 527 16.85 17.36 -13.48
N ARG A 528 16.13 16.42 -12.90
CA ARG A 528 15.49 15.33 -13.65
C ARG A 528 14.54 15.87 -14.71
N GLN A 529 13.70 16.84 -14.37
CA GLN A 529 12.77 17.47 -15.32
C GLN A 529 13.51 18.14 -16.47
N THR A 530 14.64 18.83 -16.21
CA THR A 530 15.49 19.42 -17.24
C THR A 530 16.02 18.39 -18.23
N ILE A 531 16.45 17.22 -17.75
CA ILE A 531 16.90 16.11 -18.61
C ILE A 531 15.73 15.59 -19.46
N LEU A 532 14.57 15.35 -18.85
CA LEU A 532 13.38 14.83 -19.55
C LEU A 532 12.88 15.77 -20.65
N GLU A 533 13.03 17.06 -20.49
CA GLU A 533 12.73 18.07 -21.52
C GLU A 533 13.81 18.13 -22.64
N GLY A 534 14.83 17.29 -22.60
CA GLY A 534 15.91 17.25 -23.58
C GLY A 534 16.78 18.52 -23.60
N ARG A 535 16.75 19.32 -22.52
CA ARG A 535 17.59 20.53 -22.40
C ARG A 535 19.06 20.17 -22.21
N ASP A 536 19.94 21.10 -22.54
CA ASP A 536 21.38 20.93 -22.29
C ASP A 536 21.67 21.23 -20.81
N VAL A 537 21.90 20.19 -20.01
CA VAL A 537 22.23 20.34 -18.58
C VAL A 537 23.68 20.81 -18.33
N SER A 538 24.55 20.79 -19.37
CA SER A 538 25.90 21.32 -19.28
C SER A 538 25.97 22.83 -19.53
N SER A 539 24.86 23.46 -19.93
CA SER A 539 24.75 24.88 -20.18
C SER A 539 25.13 25.70 -18.93
N PRO A 540 25.84 26.81 -19.07
CA PRO A 540 26.15 27.73 -17.96
C PRO A 540 24.92 28.26 -17.21
N SER A 541 23.75 28.26 -17.86
CA SER A 541 22.47 28.67 -17.26
C SER A 541 21.83 27.61 -16.35
N ASN A 542 22.33 26.37 -16.37
CA ASN A 542 21.83 25.27 -15.51
C ASN A 542 22.95 24.83 -14.54
N ASP A 543 22.78 25.13 -13.26
CA ASP A 543 23.76 24.79 -12.21
C ASP A 543 23.30 23.58 -11.37
N ASP A 544 22.11 23.00 -11.62
CA ASP A 544 21.55 21.94 -10.79
C ASP A 544 22.42 20.67 -10.79
N GLY A 545 22.98 20.28 -11.94
CA GLY A 545 23.89 19.14 -12.02
C GLY A 545 25.17 19.32 -11.20
N LYS A 546 25.72 20.54 -11.17
CA LYS A 546 26.89 20.89 -10.32
C LYS A 546 26.48 20.99 -8.86
N LYS A 547 25.29 21.52 -8.57
CA LYS A 547 24.76 21.63 -7.22
C LYS A 547 24.56 20.25 -6.62
N LEU A 548 23.94 19.33 -7.34
CA LEU A 548 23.79 17.93 -6.92
C LEU A 548 25.13 17.23 -6.73
N TYR A 549 26.09 17.44 -7.64
CA TYR A 549 27.45 16.91 -7.45
C TYR A 549 28.07 17.39 -6.13
N ARG A 550 27.98 18.70 -5.84
CA ARG A 550 28.51 19.29 -4.59
C ARG A 550 27.79 18.73 -3.36
N MET A 551 26.49 18.50 -3.43
CA MET A 551 25.69 17.97 -2.31
C MET A 551 25.95 16.49 -2.05
N LEU A 552 26.04 15.68 -3.10
CA LEU A 552 25.96 14.23 -3.02
C LEU A 552 27.31 13.49 -3.17
N LEU A 553 28.26 14.05 -3.96
CA LEU A 553 29.48 13.38 -4.37
C LEU A 553 30.77 14.10 -3.93
N ALA A 554 30.79 15.42 -3.99
CA ALA A 554 31.99 16.20 -3.65
C ALA A 554 32.54 15.88 -2.25
N PRO A 555 31.72 15.64 -1.21
CA PRO A 555 32.24 15.26 0.11
C PRO A 555 33.04 13.94 0.09
N ALA A 556 32.75 13.04 -0.87
CA ALA A 556 33.40 11.74 -1.02
C ALA A 556 34.55 11.73 -2.04
N ARG A 557 34.82 12.85 -2.74
CA ARG A 557 35.75 12.93 -3.90
C ARG A 557 37.11 12.29 -3.63
N GLU A 558 37.71 12.56 -2.49
CA GLU A 558 39.03 12.03 -2.14
C GLU A 558 39.04 10.51 -1.90
N LEU A 559 37.85 9.91 -1.64
CA LEU A 559 37.71 8.47 -1.41
C LEU A 559 37.37 7.71 -2.69
N ILE A 560 37.13 8.41 -3.81
CA ILE A 560 36.75 7.87 -5.10
C ILE A 560 37.80 8.22 -6.15
N PRO A 561 38.83 7.39 -6.31
CA PRO A 561 39.84 7.62 -7.35
C PRO A 561 39.23 7.59 -8.74
N GLN A 562 39.83 8.31 -9.67
CA GLN A 562 39.48 8.27 -11.07
C GLN A 562 39.54 6.86 -11.65
N ASN A 563 38.62 6.51 -12.54
CA ASN A 563 38.45 5.18 -13.12
C ASN A 563 38.05 4.08 -12.11
N SER A 564 37.57 4.46 -10.91
CA SER A 564 37.00 3.51 -9.95
C SER A 564 35.72 2.86 -10.49
N ARG A 565 35.50 1.64 -10.02
CA ARG A 565 34.21 0.95 -10.14
C ARG A 565 33.39 1.28 -8.89
N VAL A 566 32.26 1.91 -9.09
CA VAL A 566 31.41 2.40 -7.98
C VAL A 566 30.05 1.72 -8.04
N VAL A 567 29.60 1.21 -6.91
CA VAL A 567 28.22 0.76 -6.74
C VAL A 567 27.46 1.76 -5.90
N LEU A 568 26.38 2.26 -6.46
CA LEU A 568 25.43 3.15 -5.79
C LEU A 568 24.35 2.34 -5.10
N LEU A 569 24.09 2.68 -3.85
CA LEU A 569 22.90 2.23 -3.10
C LEU A 569 22.08 3.50 -2.77
N PRO A 570 21.23 3.94 -3.71
CA PRO A 570 20.46 5.18 -3.56
C PRO A 570 19.40 5.07 -2.46
N ALA A 571 18.78 6.19 -2.12
CA ALA A 571 17.63 6.25 -1.23
C ALA A 571 16.59 7.23 -1.78
N GLU A 572 15.30 6.97 -1.56
CA GLU A 572 14.18 7.88 -1.84
C GLU A 572 14.25 8.51 -3.24
N SER A 573 14.26 9.85 -3.36
CA SER A 573 14.31 10.56 -4.64
C SER A 573 15.54 10.23 -5.49
N LEU A 574 16.63 9.77 -4.88
CA LEU A 574 17.86 9.43 -5.57
C LEU A 574 17.75 8.20 -6.47
N TYR A 575 16.74 7.35 -6.29
CA TYR A 575 16.49 6.23 -7.21
C TYR A 575 16.12 6.70 -8.62
N GLY A 576 15.48 7.86 -8.75
CA GLY A 576 15.14 8.47 -10.04
C GLY A 576 16.26 9.30 -10.67
N LEU A 577 17.40 9.48 -9.97
CA LEU A 577 18.53 10.28 -10.41
C LEU A 577 19.57 9.43 -11.11
N ASN A 578 19.90 9.73 -12.37
CA ASN A 578 21.08 9.15 -12.98
C ASN A 578 22.34 9.92 -12.56
N PHE A 579 23.10 9.38 -11.62
CA PHE A 579 24.33 9.99 -11.11
C PHE A 579 25.40 10.17 -12.17
N GLU A 580 25.40 9.39 -13.24
CA GLU A 580 26.35 9.52 -14.35
C GLU A 580 26.30 10.91 -15.03
N THR A 581 25.12 11.54 -14.94
CA THR A 581 24.86 12.86 -15.55
C THR A 581 25.27 14.04 -14.69
N LEU A 582 25.67 13.81 -13.42
CA LEU A 582 26.11 14.89 -12.53
C LEU A 582 27.38 15.55 -13.04
N ILE A 583 27.49 16.84 -12.84
CA ILE A 583 28.58 17.64 -13.43
C ILE A 583 29.66 17.89 -12.40
N VAL A 584 30.85 17.33 -12.64
CA VAL A 584 32.09 17.63 -11.91
C VAL A 584 32.53 19.03 -12.34
N PRO A 585 32.65 20.01 -11.42
CA PRO A 585 32.91 21.38 -11.82
C PRO A 585 34.38 21.68 -12.16
N ASP A 586 35.34 20.97 -11.55
CA ASP A 586 36.77 21.28 -11.61
C ASP A 586 37.60 20.07 -12.08
N PRO A 587 38.72 20.27 -12.84
CA PRO A 587 39.26 21.52 -13.34
C PRO A 587 38.51 22.09 -14.55
N GLN A 588 37.78 21.25 -15.29
CA GLN A 588 36.86 21.58 -16.37
C GLN A 588 35.53 20.85 -16.17
N PRO A 589 34.39 21.51 -16.40
CA PRO A 589 33.13 20.86 -16.27
C PRO A 589 33.00 19.65 -17.21
N HIS A 590 32.70 18.47 -16.62
CA HIS A 590 32.48 17.23 -17.35
C HIS A 590 31.46 16.35 -16.59
N TYR A 591 30.93 15.30 -17.23
CA TYR A 591 30.00 14.40 -16.60
C TYR A 591 30.73 13.35 -15.75
N TRP A 592 30.16 12.99 -14.60
CA TRP A 592 30.80 12.03 -13.68
C TRP A 592 31.02 10.65 -14.29
N ILE A 593 30.24 10.23 -15.30
CA ILE A 593 30.51 9.01 -16.06
C ILE A 593 31.91 8.97 -16.70
N GLU A 594 32.53 10.14 -16.97
CA GLU A 594 33.87 10.22 -17.52
C GLU A 594 34.94 9.82 -16.50
N ASP A 595 34.65 9.95 -15.19
CA ASP A 595 35.55 9.60 -14.09
C ASP A 595 35.38 8.17 -13.58
N VAL A 596 34.18 7.59 -13.61
CA VAL A 596 33.88 6.33 -12.93
C VAL A 596 33.03 5.37 -13.78
N THR A 597 33.02 4.10 -13.39
CA THR A 597 32.11 3.08 -13.92
C THR A 597 31.04 2.78 -12.84
N LEU A 598 29.77 2.99 -13.17
CA LEU A 598 28.67 2.92 -12.23
C LEU A 598 27.83 1.65 -12.38
N THR A 599 27.37 1.16 -11.25
CA THR A 599 26.32 0.12 -11.12
C THR A 599 25.42 0.52 -9.97
N THR A 600 24.12 0.24 -10.05
CA THR A 600 23.16 0.49 -8.98
C THR A 600 22.81 -0.83 -8.32
N ALA A 601 22.68 -0.85 -6.99
CA ALA A 601 22.21 -2.01 -6.23
C ALA A 601 21.19 -1.57 -5.18
N SER A 602 20.31 -2.49 -4.78
CA SER A 602 19.29 -2.18 -3.78
C SER A 602 19.78 -2.41 -2.35
N SER A 603 20.70 -3.39 -2.10
CA SER A 603 21.25 -3.67 -0.77
C SER A 603 22.64 -4.27 -0.83
N LEU A 604 23.39 -4.16 0.29
CA LEU A 604 24.69 -4.81 0.47
C LEU A 604 24.55 -6.33 0.57
N THR A 605 23.48 -6.80 1.20
CA THR A 605 23.18 -8.23 1.38
C THR A 605 23.02 -8.94 0.04
N LEU A 606 22.32 -8.33 -0.92
CA LEU A 606 22.20 -8.88 -2.28
C LEU A 606 23.55 -8.97 -2.99
N LEU A 607 24.37 -7.93 -2.89
CA LEU A 607 25.71 -7.92 -3.46
C LEU A 607 26.64 -8.99 -2.82
N GLU A 608 26.43 -9.32 -1.54
CA GLU A 608 27.21 -10.34 -0.86
C GLU A 608 26.95 -11.74 -1.42
N HIS A 609 25.73 -12.02 -1.79
CA HIS A 609 25.31 -13.32 -2.37
C HIS A 609 25.53 -13.40 -3.88
N SER A 610 25.98 -12.33 -4.53
CA SER A 610 26.29 -12.33 -5.96
C SER A 610 27.34 -13.40 -6.29
N ARG A 611 26.93 -14.38 -7.10
CA ARG A 611 27.78 -15.48 -7.54
C ARG A 611 28.72 -15.00 -8.65
N THR A 612 30.01 -15.18 -8.46
CA THR A 612 31.05 -14.76 -9.42
C THR A 612 31.32 -15.77 -10.54
N GLN A 613 30.54 -16.83 -10.68
CA GLN A 613 30.84 -17.90 -11.65
C GLN A 613 29.74 -18.06 -12.68
N HIS A 614 29.97 -17.48 -13.86
CA HIS A 614 29.48 -18.04 -15.13
C HIS A 614 30.69 -18.38 -15.98
N ASP A 615 30.66 -19.55 -16.61
CA ASP A 615 31.69 -19.93 -17.57
C ASP A 615 31.65 -18.97 -18.78
N PRO A 616 32.73 -18.19 -19.03
CA PRO A 616 32.73 -17.21 -20.12
C PRO A 616 32.55 -17.84 -21.51
N ASN A 617 32.61 -19.17 -21.62
CA ASN A 617 32.61 -19.89 -22.90
C ASN A 617 31.22 -20.24 -23.45
N GLU A 618 30.14 -20.08 -22.67
CA GLU A 618 28.78 -20.43 -23.11
C GLU A 618 27.84 -19.24 -23.22
N LYS A 619 28.20 -18.24 -24.06
CA LYS A 619 27.31 -17.09 -24.28
C LYS A 619 26.17 -17.49 -25.20
N SER A 620 24.92 -17.47 -24.70
CA SER A 620 23.68 -17.72 -25.45
C SER A 620 22.72 -16.53 -25.30
N LEU A 621 21.93 -16.26 -26.36
CA LEU A 621 21.04 -15.09 -26.42
C LEU A 621 19.59 -15.52 -26.67
N LEU A 622 18.66 -15.01 -25.87
CA LEU A 622 17.26 -14.92 -26.18
C LEU A 622 16.92 -13.47 -26.54
N LEU A 623 16.59 -13.20 -27.79
CA LEU A 623 16.28 -11.88 -28.33
C LEU A 623 14.78 -11.80 -28.65
N VAL A 624 14.06 -10.87 -28.02
CA VAL A 624 12.60 -10.74 -28.13
C VAL A 624 12.25 -9.32 -28.53
N GLY A 625 11.58 -9.13 -29.65
CA GLY A 625 11.23 -7.76 -30.04
C GLY A 625 10.68 -7.61 -31.46
N ASN A 626 10.74 -6.39 -32.00
CA ASN A 626 10.16 -6.03 -33.28
C ASN A 626 8.72 -6.55 -33.39
N THR A 627 7.91 -6.24 -32.40
CA THR A 627 6.54 -6.75 -32.22
C THR A 627 5.60 -6.18 -33.28
N GLU A 628 4.56 -6.95 -33.64
CA GLU A 628 3.42 -6.39 -34.35
C GLU A 628 2.68 -5.43 -33.40
N GLN A 629 2.04 -4.40 -33.95
CA GLN A 629 1.32 -3.41 -33.14
C GLN A 629 0.11 -4.06 -32.41
N PRO A 630 0.13 -4.19 -31.07
CA PRO A 630 -0.95 -4.87 -30.36
C PRO A 630 -2.19 -3.98 -30.13
N SER A 631 -2.00 -2.65 -30.07
CA SER A 631 -3.06 -1.64 -29.94
C SER A 631 -2.58 -0.28 -30.50
N ALA A 632 -3.49 0.68 -30.61
CA ALA A 632 -3.16 2.04 -31.07
C ALA A 632 -2.19 2.77 -30.12
N ASP A 633 -2.17 2.39 -28.83
CA ASP A 633 -1.32 3.02 -27.81
C ASP A 633 0.16 2.65 -27.95
N PHE A 634 0.47 1.57 -28.67
CA PHE A 634 1.83 1.05 -28.87
C PHE A 634 2.18 1.00 -30.35
N PRO A 635 2.63 2.13 -30.94
CA PRO A 635 2.99 2.18 -32.35
C PRO A 635 4.21 1.28 -32.64
N LEU A 636 4.41 0.93 -33.92
CA LEU A 636 5.62 0.20 -34.33
C LEU A 636 6.88 1.01 -34.02
N LEU A 637 7.95 0.31 -33.63
CA LEU A 637 9.28 0.89 -33.42
C LEU A 637 10.11 0.75 -34.72
N PRO A 638 10.28 1.83 -35.49
CA PRO A 638 10.94 1.73 -36.82
C PRO A 638 12.37 1.22 -36.79
N GLN A 639 13.09 1.44 -35.68
CA GLN A 639 14.48 1.04 -35.54
C GLN A 639 14.68 -0.34 -34.86
N ALA A 640 13.62 -0.95 -34.33
CA ALA A 640 13.71 -2.26 -33.65
C ALA A 640 14.34 -3.35 -34.53
N PRO A 641 14.00 -3.50 -35.84
CA PRO A 641 14.67 -4.48 -36.70
C PRO A 641 16.17 -4.25 -36.80
N ALA A 642 16.60 -2.99 -36.92
CA ALA A 642 18.02 -2.64 -37.04
C ALA A 642 18.78 -2.90 -35.74
N GLU A 643 18.19 -2.62 -34.59
CA GLU A 643 18.75 -2.94 -33.28
C GLU A 643 18.93 -4.44 -33.12
N MET A 644 17.89 -5.25 -33.38
CA MET A 644 17.94 -6.69 -33.27
C MET A 644 19.01 -7.29 -34.18
N GLN A 645 19.08 -6.88 -35.48
CA GLN A 645 20.05 -7.36 -36.41
C GLN A 645 21.50 -7.11 -35.94
N LYS A 646 21.79 -5.94 -35.36
CA LYS A 646 23.09 -5.60 -34.82
C LYS A 646 23.48 -6.52 -33.66
N ILE A 647 22.55 -6.78 -32.76
CA ILE A 647 22.77 -7.64 -31.58
C ILE A 647 22.99 -9.09 -32.01
N GLU A 648 22.16 -9.59 -32.92
CA GLU A 648 22.28 -10.95 -33.45
C GLU A 648 23.67 -11.25 -34.03
N HIS A 649 24.33 -10.27 -34.63
CA HIS A 649 25.65 -10.41 -35.21
C HIS A 649 26.74 -10.94 -34.26
N TYR A 650 26.57 -10.66 -32.94
CA TYR A 650 27.53 -11.06 -31.89
C TYR A 650 27.33 -12.49 -31.40
N PHE A 651 26.29 -13.20 -31.84
CA PHE A 651 25.98 -14.56 -31.38
C PHE A 651 25.79 -15.49 -32.57
N PRO A 652 26.43 -16.69 -32.61
CA PRO A 652 26.23 -17.67 -33.68
C PRO A 652 24.79 -18.23 -33.64
N ASP A 653 24.26 -18.64 -34.78
CA ASP A 653 22.90 -19.17 -34.89
C ASP A 653 22.59 -20.33 -33.94
N SER A 654 23.58 -21.16 -33.63
CA SER A 654 23.46 -22.30 -32.71
C SER A 654 23.30 -21.90 -31.23
N ARG A 655 23.53 -20.61 -30.91
CA ARG A 655 23.50 -20.08 -29.53
C ARG A 655 22.55 -18.89 -29.39
N ARG A 656 21.66 -18.68 -30.36
CA ARG A 656 20.65 -17.61 -30.24
C ARG A 656 19.27 -18.14 -30.60
N LYS A 657 18.27 -17.62 -29.89
CA LYS A 657 16.85 -17.74 -30.22
C LYS A 657 16.28 -16.35 -30.40
N VAL A 658 15.63 -16.15 -31.54
CA VAL A 658 15.01 -14.84 -31.85
C VAL A 658 13.51 -15.01 -31.94
N LEU A 659 12.80 -14.25 -31.16
CA LEU A 659 11.34 -14.13 -31.17
C LEU A 659 10.99 -12.76 -31.73
N ALA A 660 10.59 -12.68 -33.02
CA ALA A 660 10.30 -11.43 -33.68
C ALA A 660 8.94 -11.46 -34.40
N GLY A 661 8.35 -10.29 -34.63
CA GLY A 661 7.06 -10.17 -35.30
C GLY A 661 5.99 -11.01 -34.63
N LYS A 662 5.30 -11.86 -35.35
CA LYS A 662 4.24 -12.73 -34.81
C LYS A 662 4.70 -13.72 -33.74
N GLN A 663 5.99 -14.01 -33.66
CA GLN A 663 6.56 -14.94 -32.69
C GLN A 663 6.92 -14.27 -31.36
N ALA A 664 6.93 -12.94 -31.29
CA ALA A 664 7.27 -12.19 -30.10
C ALA A 664 6.03 -12.07 -29.18
N THR A 665 5.48 -13.20 -28.69
CA THR A 665 4.30 -13.24 -27.82
C THR A 665 4.68 -13.57 -26.37
N PRO A 666 3.84 -13.21 -25.36
CA PRO A 666 4.09 -13.59 -23.97
C PRO A 666 4.28 -15.10 -23.78
N SER A 667 3.42 -15.93 -24.40
CA SER A 667 3.52 -17.38 -24.29
C SER A 667 4.80 -17.94 -24.94
N ALA A 668 5.22 -17.37 -26.08
CA ALA A 668 6.46 -17.78 -26.75
C ALA A 668 7.71 -17.48 -25.91
N TYR A 669 7.73 -16.35 -25.20
CA TYR A 669 8.80 -16.04 -24.23
C TYR A 669 8.80 -17.05 -23.07
N LEU A 670 7.67 -17.26 -22.41
CA LEU A 670 7.56 -18.16 -21.25
C LEU A 670 7.92 -19.62 -21.63
N SER A 671 7.52 -20.07 -22.83
CA SER A 671 7.83 -21.43 -23.35
C SER A 671 9.21 -21.56 -23.98
N SER A 672 10.01 -20.49 -23.99
CA SER A 672 11.37 -20.53 -24.58
C SER A 672 12.43 -21.02 -23.62
N ASP A 673 12.08 -21.43 -22.40
CA ASP A 673 12.99 -21.82 -21.32
C ASP A 673 14.06 -20.76 -21.06
N PRO A 674 13.64 -19.54 -20.65
CA PRO A 674 14.55 -18.38 -20.57
C PRO A 674 15.70 -18.59 -19.56
N GLU A 675 15.58 -19.54 -18.65
CA GLU A 675 16.64 -19.93 -17.69
C GLU A 675 17.92 -20.46 -18.33
N HIS A 676 17.85 -20.94 -19.59
CA HIS A 676 18.99 -21.51 -20.30
C HIS A 676 19.82 -20.48 -21.09
N TYR A 677 19.43 -19.19 -21.07
CA TYR A 677 20.13 -18.14 -21.79
C TYR A 677 20.98 -17.28 -20.89
N SER A 678 22.24 -17.05 -21.28
CA SER A 678 23.14 -16.14 -20.56
C SER A 678 22.73 -14.69 -20.73
N TYR A 679 22.14 -14.34 -21.86
CA TYR A 679 21.66 -13.00 -22.20
C TYR A 679 20.20 -13.05 -22.65
N VAL A 680 19.38 -12.18 -22.08
CA VAL A 680 18.00 -11.94 -22.53
C VAL A 680 17.89 -10.49 -22.93
N HIS A 681 17.39 -10.20 -24.12
CA HIS A 681 17.26 -8.83 -24.60
C HIS A 681 15.89 -8.58 -25.21
N PHE A 682 15.22 -7.53 -24.72
CA PHE A 682 13.92 -7.07 -25.23
C PHE A 682 14.08 -5.79 -26.03
N VAL A 683 13.51 -5.74 -27.25
CA VAL A 683 13.43 -4.54 -28.11
C VAL A 683 11.97 -4.28 -28.41
N THR A 684 11.32 -3.52 -27.52
CA THR A 684 9.86 -3.36 -27.55
C THR A 684 9.40 -2.19 -26.69
N HIS A 685 8.08 -1.95 -26.61
CA HIS A 685 7.52 -1.03 -25.62
C HIS A 685 7.49 -1.64 -24.21
N GLY A 686 7.53 -0.78 -23.21
CA GLY A 686 7.31 -1.14 -21.82
C GLY A 686 6.28 -0.21 -21.18
N THR A 687 5.52 -0.74 -20.24
CA THR A 687 4.64 0.03 -19.37
C THR A 687 5.05 -0.15 -17.92
N ALA A 688 5.06 0.94 -17.18
CA ALA A 688 5.30 0.90 -15.74
C ALA A 688 4.03 1.32 -15.01
N SER A 689 3.52 0.44 -14.15
CA SER A 689 2.40 0.75 -13.27
C SER A 689 2.91 1.45 -12.02
N HIS A 690 2.39 2.66 -11.76
CA HIS A 690 2.76 3.43 -10.58
C HIS A 690 2.09 2.88 -9.31
N THR A 691 0.86 2.40 -9.43
CA THR A 691 0.07 1.91 -8.29
C THR A 691 0.28 0.43 -8.00
N ARG A 692 0.50 -0.38 -9.04
CA ARG A 692 0.71 -1.84 -8.94
C ARG A 692 1.95 -2.26 -9.72
N PRO A 693 3.14 -2.19 -9.14
CA PRO A 693 4.40 -2.39 -9.88
C PRO A 693 4.51 -3.75 -10.56
N LEU A 694 3.92 -4.80 -9.99
CA LEU A 694 3.88 -6.13 -10.59
C LEU A 694 2.97 -6.23 -11.84
N GLU A 695 2.16 -5.20 -12.10
CA GLU A 695 1.43 -5.01 -13.37
C GLU A 695 2.22 -4.22 -14.43
N SER A 696 3.42 -3.77 -14.12
CA SER A 696 4.37 -3.30 -15.14
C SER A 696 4.61 -4.40 -16.15
N ALA A 697 4.69 -4.07 -17.44
CA ALA A 697 4.73 -5.09 -18.47
C ALA A 697 5.65 -4.74 -19.64
N VAL A 698 6.27 -5.75 -20.20
CA VAL A 698 6.85 -5.74 -21.54
C VAL A 698 5.69 -5.94 -22.53
N ILE A 699 5.60 -5.10 -23.56
CA ILE A 699 4.54 -5.12 -24.56
C ILE A 699 4.97 -5.96 -25.74
N LEU A 700 4.28 -7.05 -25.97
CA LEU A 700 4.61 -8.03 -27.01
C LEU A 700 3.49 -8.12 -28.07
N THR A 701 3.68 -8.94 -29.07
CA THR A 701 2.69 -9.20 -30.10
C THR A 701 1.45 -9.85 -29.49
N LYS A 702 0.29 -9.43 -29.93
CA LYS A 702 -1.01 -9.90 -29.42
C LYS A 702 -1.26 -11.36 -29.79
N GLU A 703 -1.63 -12.16 -28.79
CA GLU A 703 -2.07 -13.54 -28.90
C GLU A 703 -3.39 -13.71 -28.17
N GLY A 704 -4.50 -13.90 -28.91
CA GLY A 704 -5.82 -13.79 -28.33
C GLY A 704 -6.06 -12.38 -27.79
N ASP A 705 -6.35 -12.26 -26.50
CA ASP A 705 -6.49 -10.98 -25.82
C ASP A 705 -5.23 -10.57 -25.01
N SER A 706 -4.21 -11.42 -24.97
CA SER A 706 -2.98 -11.16 -24.23
C SER A 706 -1.89 -10.61 -25.15
N TYR A 707 -1.22 -9.54 -24.68
CA TYR A 707 -0.05 -8.95 -25.34
C TYR A 707 0.94 -8.36 -24.36
N LYS A 708 0.68 -8.54 -23.06
CA LYS A 708 1.51 -8.04 -21.96
C LYS A 708 2.19 -9.18 -21.24
N LEU A 709 3.52 -9.13 -21.16
CA LEU A 709 4.30 -9.96 -20.26
C LEU A 709 4.48 -9.15 -18.96
N TYR A 710 3.70 -9.47 -17.95
CA TYR A 710 3.70 -8.74 -16.69
C TYR A 710 4.90 -9.07 -15.79
N ALA A 711 5.31 -8.13 -14.96
CA ALA A 711 6.33 -8.34 -13.94
C ALA A 711 6.01 -9.53 -13.02
N ARG A 712 4.74 -9.71 -12.63
CA ARG A 712 4.29 -10.88 -11.84
C ARG A 712 4.53 -12.22 -12.55
N ASP A 713 4.41 -12.27 -13.88
CA ASP A 713 4.65 -13.49 -14.66
C ASP A 713 6.16 -13.78 -14.72
N ILE A 714 6.98 -12.73 -14.85
CA ILE A 714 8.45 -12.84 -14.85
C ILE A 714 8.95 -13.40 -13.53
N VAL A 715 8.45 -12.89 -12.39
CA VAL A 715 8.85 -13.31 -11.04
C VAL A 715 8.66 -14.82 -10.81
N THR A 716 7.65 -15.43 -11.44
CA THR A 716 7.35 -16.87 -11.28
C THR A 716 8.17 -17.78 -12.18
N HIS A 717 9.00 -17.22 -13.09
CA HIS A 717 9.82 -17.98 -14.03
C HIS A 717 11.31 -17.77 -13.71
N PRO A 718 11.98 -18.73 -13.06
CA PRO A 718 13.39 -18.60 -12.67
C PRO A 718 14.30 -18.29 -13.86
N LEU A 719 15.33 -17.49 -13.62
CA LEU A 719 16.36 -17.12 -14.59
C LEU A 719 17.75 -17.44 -14.03
N GLN A 720 18.69 -17.72 -14.95
CA GLN A 720 20.11 -17.79 -14.65
C GLN A 720 20.91 -16.85 -15.57
N ALA A 721 20.22 -15.84 -16.11
CA ALA A 721 20.81 -14.91 -17.05
C ALA A 721 21.89 -14.05 -16.39
N GLN A 722 23.05 -13.97 -17.04
CA GLN A 722 24.11 -13.03 -16.65
C GLN A 722 23.65 -11.57 -16.81
N LEU A 723 22.90 -11.30 -17.88
CA LEU A 723 22.38 -9.98 -18.19
C LEU A 723 21.01 -10.06 -18.85
N VAL A 724 20.05 -9.31 -18.31
CA VAL A 724 18.81 -8.97 -18.99
C VAL A 724 18.86 -7.50 -19.42
N THR A 725 18.58 -7.22 -20.69
CA THR A 725 18.51 -5.85 -21.22
C THR A 725 17.08 -5.55 -21.64
N ILE A 726 16.51 -4.49 -21.06
CA ILE A 726 15.15 -4.03 -21.36
C ILE A 726 15.26 -2.74 -22.17
N SER A 727 15.35 -2.88 -23.50
CA SER A 727 15.31 -1.75 -24.43
C SER A 727 13.85 -1.33 -24.64
N ALA A 728 13.28 -0.72 -23.60
CA ALA A 728 11.88 -0.27 -23.50
C ALA A 728 11.77 0.93 -22.56
N CYS A 729 10.69 1.70 -22.69
CA CYS A 729 10.45 2.86 -21.84
C CYS A 729 10.19 2.45 -20.37
N ASN A 730 10.76 3.22 -19.42
CA ASN A 730 10.54 3.05 -17.98
C ASN A 730 10.75 1.62 -17.43
N GLY A 731 11.67 0.87 -18.04
CA GLY A 731 11.96 -0.51 -17.65
C GLY A 731 12.48 -0.65 -16.21
N ALA A 732 13.09 0.38 -15.65
CA ALA A 732 13.56 0.40 -14.25
C ALA A 732 12.42 0.46 -13.23
N GLY A 733 11.24 0.93 -13.61
CA GLY A 733 10.11 1.22 -12.73
C GLY A 733 9.87 2.73 -12.61
N THR A 734 8.70 3.09 -12.10
CA THR A 734 8.29 4.50 -11.93
C THR A 734 8.07 4.90 -10.48
N ARG A 735 7.96 3.92 -9.57
CA ARG A 735 7.76 4.14 -8.14
C ARG A 735 8.89 3.53 -7.33
N ALA A 736 9.50 4.34 -6.47
CA ALA A 736 10.40 3.86 -5.44
C ALA A 736 9.59 3.52 -4.18
N TYR A 737 9.85 2.36 -3.62
CA TYR A 737 9.29 1.92 -2.35
C TYR A 737 10.34 2.06 -1.26
N ALA A 738 9.93 2.53 -0.08
CA ALA A 738 10.84 2.69 1.05
C ALA A 738 11.57 1.37 1.32
N GLY A 739 12.89 1.42 1.26
CA GLY A 739 13.75 0.26 1.44
C GLY A 739 13.88 -0.71 0.25
N GLU A 740 12.88 -0.88 -0.62
CA GLU A 740 12.97 -1.81 -1.77
C GLU A 740 13.57 -1.18 -3.03
N GLY A 741 13.51 0.14 -3.16
CA GLY A 741 13.98 0.86 -4.33
C GLY A 741 12.95 0.93 -5.46
N LEU A 742 13.42 1.12 -6.70
CA LEU A 742 12.53 1.11 -7.87
C LEU A 742 12.02 -0.31 -8.12
N VAL A 743 10.71 -0.48 -7.98
CA VAL A 743 10.03 -1.74 -8.29
C VAL A 743 9.33 -1.64 -9.64
N GLY A 744 9.64 -2.57 -10.51
CA GLY A 744 9.14 -2.65 -11.87
C GLY A 744 9.75 -3.85 -12.60
N LEU A 745 9.96 -3.72 -13.90
CA LEU A 745 10.53 -4.83 -14.69
C LEU A 745 11.96 -5.19 -14.27
N SER A 746 12.82 -4.20 -13.98
CA SER A 746 14.19 -4.47 -13.51
C SER A 746 14.20 -5.30 -12.22
N TRP A 747 13.37 -4.92 -11.25
CA TRP A 747 13.19 -5.65 -10.00
C TRP A 747 12.66 -7.07 -10.25
N ALA A 748 11.68 -7.23 -11.15
CA ALA A 748 11.11 -8.54 -11.46
C ALA A 748 12.14 -9.51 -12.06
N PHE A 749 12.99 -9.04 -12.98
CA PHE A 749 14.05 -9.87 -13.55
C PHE A 749 15.15 -10.20 -12.53
N LEU A 750 15.55 -9.26 -11.67
CA LEU A 750 16.46 -9.54 -10.55
C LEU A 750 15.86 -10.57 -9.61
N ARG A 751 14.58 -10.43 -9.27
CA ARG A 751 13.82 -11.35 -8.42
C ARG A 751 13.70 -12.76 -9.04
N ALA A 752 13.60 -12.82 -10.36
CA ALA A 752 13.62 -14.10 -11.11
C ALA A 752 15.01 -14.76 -11.12
N GLY A 753 16.09 -14.05 -10.77
CA GLY A 753 17.45 -14.60 -10.68
C GLY A 753 18.46 -14.05 -11.71
N ALA A 754 18.12 -12.98 -12.43
CA ALA A 754 19.10 -12.30 -13.28
C ALA A 754 20.22 -11.66 -12.45
N HIS A 755 21.48 -11.83 -12.85
CA HIS A 755 22.62 -11.24 -12.14
C HIS A 755 22.70 -9.73 -12.35
N TYR A 756 22.45 -9.29 -13.58
CA TYR A 756 22.42 -7.89 -13.96
C TYR A 756 21.18 -7.59 -14.80
N VAL A 757 20.63 -6.39 -14.64
CA VAL A 757 19.58 -5.87 -15.51
C VAL A 757 19.97 -4.49 -16.02
N ILE A 758 19.95 -4.27 -17.33
CA ILE A 758 20.00 -2.92 -17.93
C ILE A 758 18.57 -2.51 -18.21
N ALA A 759 18.13 -1.39 -17.62
CA ALA A 759 16.79 -0.86 -17.79
C ALA A 759 16.79 0.67 -17.79
N SER A 760 15.77 1.26 -18.42
CA SER A 760 15.68 2.70 -18.59
C SER A 760 14.91 3.38 -17.45
N LEU A 761 15.39 4.54 -17.02
CA LEU A 761 14.73 5.41 -16.03
C LEU A 761 13.63 6.30 -16.65
N TRP A 762 13.67 6.52 -17.95
CA TRP A 762 12.70 7.31 -18.68
C TRP A 762 12.50 6.76 -20.10
N GLU A 763 11.69 7.45 -20.87
CA GLU A 763 11.39 7.10 -22.26
C GLU A 763 12.63 7.09 -23.12
N VAL A 764 12.87 5.98 -23.83
CA VAL A 764 14.05 5.81 -24.70
C VAL A 764 13.77 6.32 -26.11
N ASN A 765 14.79 6.93 -26.72
CA ASN A 765 14.69 7.41 -28.09
C ASN A 765 15.07 6.32 -29.09
N ASP A 766 14.13 5.97 -29.99
CA ASP A 766 14.28 4.90 -30.98
C ASP A 766 15.52 5.07 -31.88
N ALA A 767 15.97 6.30 -32.16
CA ALA A 767 17.13 6.53 -33.04
C ALA A 767 18.49 6.44 -32.32
N SER A 768 18.56 6.76 -31.02
CA SER A 768 19.83 6.69 -30.25
C SER A 768 20.12 5.32 -29.66
N THR A 769 19.08 4.47 -29.52
CA THR A 769 19.19 3.15 -28.86
C THR A 769 19.98 2.11 -29.68
N PRO A 770 19.77 1.91 -30.99
CA PRO A 770 20.51 0.92 -31.76
C PRO A 770 22.03 1.12 -31.78
N PRO A 771 22.62 2.34 -31.95
CA PRO A 771 24.04 2.51 -31.83
C PRO A 771 24.59 2.29 -30.42
N LEU A 772 23.82 2.62 -29.37
CA LEU A 772 24.20 2.36 -27.99
C LEU A 772 24.28 0.85 -27.72
N MET A 773 23.24 0.11 -28.12
CA MET A 773 23.19 -1.35 -27.93
C MET A 773 24.22 -2.09 -28.76
N ASP A 774 24.49 -1.65 -29.97
CA ASP A 774 25.58 -2.19 -30.81
C ASP A 774 26.94 -2.11 -30.08
N GLU A 775 27.28 -0.93 -29.57
CA GLU A 775 28.55 -0.73 -28.86
C GLU A 775 28.60 -1.47 -27.53
N LEU A 776 27.44 -1.60 -26.81
CA LEU A 776 27.32 -2.45 -25.63
C LEU A 776 27.65 -3.91 -25.94
N TYR A 777 26.98 -4.49 -26.92
CA TYR A 777 27.18 -5.90 -27.26
C TYR A 777 28.56 -6.18 -27.87
N LYS A 778 29.13 -5.24 -28.58
CA LYS A 778 30.54 -5.29 -29.01
C LYS A 778 31.48 -5.38 -27.81
N GLY A 779 31.25 -4.62 -26.75
CA GLY A 779 32.01 -4.72 -25.49
C GLY A 779 31.85 -6.08 -24.81
N LEU A 780 30.60 -6.51 -24.66
CA LEU A 780 30.27 -7.83 -24.07
C LEU A 780 30.89 -9.00 -24.85
N SER A 781 30.85 -8.96 -26.19
CA SER A 781 31.47 -9.98 -27.03
C SER A 781 32.99 -10.00 -26.89
N ALA A 782 33.61 -8.85 -26.66
CA ALA A 782 35.05 -8.70 -26.38
C ALA A 782 35.46 -9.11 -24.96
N GLY A 783 34.50 -9.57 -24.11
CA GLY A 783 34.78 -10.02 -22.74
C GLY A 783 34.77 -8.95 -21.69
N GLN A 784 34.31 -7.73 -22.02
CA GLN A 784 34.12 -6.71 -21.01
C GLN A 784 32.92 -7.06 -20.09
N ASP A 785 32.98 -6.68 -18.83
CA ASP A 785 31.85 -6.77 -17.91
C ASP A 785 30.73 -5.79 -18.31
N PRO A 786 29.46 -6.06 -17.91
CA PRO A 786 28.33 -5.24 -18.34
C PRO A 786 28.45 -3.75 -17.99
N ALA A 787 29.03 -3.41 -16.84
CA ALA A 787 29.19 -2.00 -16.41
C ALA A 787 30.19 -1.25 -17.30
N SER A 788 31.33 -1.86 -17.57
CA SER A 788 32.36 -1.29 -18.46
C SER A 788 31.88 -1.16 -19.91
N ALA A 789 31.15 -2.18 -20.39
CA ALA A 789 30.57 -2.16 -21.75
C ALA A 789 29.49 -1.08 -21.89
N LEU A 790 28.61 -0.93 -20.89
CA LEU A 790 27.57 0.11 -20.90
C LEU A 790 28.17 1.50 -20.82
N ARG A 791 29.15 1.71 -19.91
CA ARG A 791 29.88 3.00 -19.83
C ARG A 791 30.49 3.41 -21.18
N ARG A 792 31.16 2.47 -21.84
CA ARG A 792 31.78 2.71 -23.15
C ARG A 792 30.75 3.10 -24.21
N ALA A 793 29.62 2.40 -24.26
CA ALA A 793 28.53 2.70 -25.18
C ALA A 793 27.94 4.11 -24.95
N LYS A 794 27.75 4.51 -23.69
CA LYS A 794 27.30 5.85 -23.34
C LYS A 794 28.31 6.95 -23.68
N LEU A 795 29.58 6.72 -23.40
CA LEU A 795 30.65 7.67 -23.74
C LEU A 795 30.77 7.87 -25.25
N MET A 796 30.55 6.83 -26.05
CA MET A 796 30.50 6.96 -27.51
C MET A 796 29.41 7.94 -27.99
N LEU A 797 28.22 7.89 -27.40
CA LEU A 797 27.13 8.84 -27.69
C LEU A 797 27.43 10.22 -27.13
N LEU A 798 27.91 10.32 -25.89
CA LEU A 798 28.27 11.57 -25.22
C LEU A 798 29.29 12.38 -26.04
N HIS A 799 30.28 11.72 -26.61
CA HIS A 799 31.34 12.37 -27.38
C HIS A 799 31.00 12.50 -28.88
N SER A 800 29.77 12.19 -29.29
CA SER A 800 29.34 12.35 -30.67
C SER A 800 29.06 13.83 -31.02
N ASP A 801 29.22 14.17 -32.31
CA ASP A 801 28.87 15.50 -32.85
C ASP A 801 27.35 15.67 -33.08
N THR A 802 26.53 14.74 -32.62
CA THR A 802 25.09 14.71 -32.83
C THR A 802 24.32 15.24 -31.61
N VAL A 803 22.99 15.38 -31.76
CA VAL A 803 22.09 15.69 -30.63
C VAL A 803 22.16 14.62 -29.52
N PHE A 804 22.65 13.43 -29.82
CA PHE A 804 22.77 12.31 -28.89
C PHE A 804 23.77 12.55 -27.76
N ARG A 805 24.62 13.58 -27.84
CA ARG A 805 25.50 14.03 -26.75
C ARG A 805 24.73 14.50 -25.48
N LYS A 806 23.44 14.84 -25.60
CA LYS A 806 22.63 15.26 -24.46
C LYS A 806 22.23 14.05 -23.61
N PRO A 807 22.19 14.18 -22.25
CA PRO A 807 21.87 13.09 -21.33
C PRO A 807 20.56 12.37 -21.61
N PHE A 808 19.54 13.07 -22.13
CA PHE A 808 18.27 12.45 -22.53
C PHE A 808 18.47 11.23 -23.42
N TYR A 809 19.48 11.21 -24.31
CA TYR A 809 19.71 10.17 -25.31
C TYR A 809 20.63 9.03 -24.85
N TRP A 810 21.69 9.35 -24.05
CA TRP A 810 22.67 8.34 -23.65
C TRP A 810 22.51 7.82 -22.23
N ALA A 811 21.81 8.58 -21.37
CA ALA A 811 21.71 8.27 -19.95
C ALA A 811 20.41 7.61 -19.49
N PRO A 812 19.42 7.23 -20.34
CA PRO A 812 18.23 6.58 -19.81
C PRO A 812 18.56 5.21 -19.18
N PHE A 813 19.46 4.45 -19.76
CA PHE A 813 19.79 3.12 -19.29
C PHE A 813 20.69 3.13 -18.06
N GLN A 814 20.32 2.33 -17.06
CA GLN A 814 21.16 2.05 -15.88
C GLN A 814 21.37 0.55 -15.73
N LEU A 815 22.50 0.19 -15.11
CA LEU A 815 22.82 -1.19 -14.76
C LEU A 815 22.46 -1.43 -13.30
N TYR A 816 21.58 -2.40 -13.09
CA TYR A 816 21.17 -2.87 -11.77
C TYR A 816 21.83 -4.22 -11.48
N ALA A 817 22.42 -4.33 -10.29
CA ALA A 817 23.03 -5.59 -9.82
C ALA A 817 22.05 -6.33 -8.92
N GLY A 818 21.93 -7.66 -9.18
CA GLY A 818 21.23 -8.63 -8.35
C GLY A 818 22.18 -9.44 -7.46
N SER A 819 21.77 -10.68 -7.15
CA SER A 819 22.54 -11.62 -6.33
C SER A 819 23.46 -12.51 -7.18
#